data_505b2e5ef1a8d420f2919043dcb72b05
#
_entry.id   505b2e5ef1a8d420f2919043dcb72b05
#
_cell.length_a   1.000
_cell.length_b   1.000
_cell.length_c   1.000
_cell.angle_alpha   90.00
_cell.angle_beta   90.00
_cell.angle_gamma   90.00
#
_symmetry.space_group_name_H-M   'P 1'
#
loop_
_entity.id
_entity.type
_entity.pdbx_description
1 polymer ?
#
loop_
_entity_poly.entity_id
_entity_poly.type
_entity_poly.pdbx_seq_one_letter_code
_entity_poly.pdbx_strand_id
1 'polypeptide(L)'
;MGGRVALIAALAISLSAQAAYAQQTDANGRLVYEAAFFQPFSPANALQIVERVPGFTFDEGDDEVRGFSQAAGNVVINGQRPSSKSETLETVLTRIPASSVLRVELASGEQFGSDYAGKPQVVNIVLSGAGGLAGTAEATLYREFTGAIVPEGSASALIRRGPSTFNVAVNLRANATTENGTDRLTDLPGGAERELRIKMNRIKEPYATGSVSWALEDGNNRSAHLNASYGAGAFILNQTSHVIPRGAPERDDTLYNNYYARTIELGGDVTRPLAGGGIKLVGLITRRKRDRDDIATLMTTTGTALGGVSQNQKDWREESVARLSWTHPKLAGWTVEFGAEGALNRLESKVNLVQTDGAGNKTAVDLPIDDAVVKEYRGEVFANAGRALTRGIRLDLGVTYEASRLTVTGDAQAKRSLQFLKPKATIDWRSGVWHGQFTAQRTVAQLAFEDFISGADLGSDRVNGGNAELLPQRAWEFLASVDRPVLGDGRVKLDVGYNAVSLVQDRVPTPQGFDAPGNLGSGTEFIVRGNLDLPLGTVGVTGGRLSLYGSYVETSVRDPYTLRKRPFSGNSLFYFTANFRQDLGRFAWGLELEGNTSYTNYRRDETDELVGLMPQLDAFVEYRPTSKWTVVLGARNLTDAAVSRGRDFYTPDRRSPDPVIHEDRLRSTHVLGYITVKHSFG
;
A
#
# COMPACT_ATOMS: atom_id res chain seq x y z
N MET A 1 3.70 33.04 53.79
CA MET A 1 3.97 32.94 52.35
C MET A 1 5.19 32.07 52.01
N GLY A 2 5.73 31.28 52.95
CA GLY A 2 6.95 30.47 52.73
C GLY A 2 6.74 28.97 52.43
N GLY A 3 5.52 28.44 52.51
CA GLY A 3 5.28 27.00 52.38
C GLY A 3 4.87 26.48 50.98
N ARG A 4 4.50 27.37 50.07
CA ARG A 4 4.06 26.96 48.69
C ARG A 4 5.17 26.94 47.66
N VAL A 5 6.28 27.64 47.91
CA VAL A 5 7.44 27.69 47.02
C VAL A 5 8.32 26.45 47.19
N ALA A 6 8.37 25.86 48.37
CA ALA A 6 9.15 24.64 48.65
C ALA A 6 8.51 23.37 48.03
N LEU A 7 7.17 23.33 47.87
CA LEU A 7 6.47 22.19 47.26
C LEU A 7 6.64 22.16 45.72
N ILE A 8 6.74 23.34 45.09
CA ILE A 8 6.95 23.46 43.63
C ILE A 8 8.41 23.13 43.26
N ALA A 9 9.39 23.47 44.14
CA ALA A 9 10.79 23.10 43.93
C ALA A 9 11.04 21.61 44.15
N ALA A 10 10.33 20.94 45.08
CA ALA A 10 10.43 19.51 45.31
C ALA A 10 9.76 18.68 44.19
N LEU A 11 8.72 19.21 43.53
CA LEU A 11 8.08 18.57 42.35
C LEU A 11 8.96 18.69 41.09
N ALA A 12 9.76 19.74 40.97
CA ALA A 12 10.68 19.97 39.85
C ALA A 12 11.94 19.07 39.92
N ILE A 13 12.32 18.57 41.08
CA ILE A 13 13.52 17.74 41.28
C ILE A 13 13.19 16.23 41.11
N SER A 14 11.94 15.82 41.29
CA SER A 14 11.52 14.43 41.09
C SER A 14 11.20 14.06 39.63
N LEU A 15 11.16 15.04 38.71
CA LEU A 15 10.95 14.80 37.28
C LEU A 15 12.24 14.54 36.47
N SER A 16 13.41 14.60 37.12
CA SER A 16 14.70 14.48 36.41
C SER A 16 15.31 13.07 36.41
N ALA A 17 14.65 12.05 36.93
CA ALA A 17 15.21 10.69 37.06
C ALA A 17 14.66 9.64 36.08
N GLN A 18 13.82 10.00 35.11
CA GLN A 18 13.32 9.08 34.07
C GLN A 18 13.77 9.42 32.64
N ALA A 19 14.77 10.25 32.46
CA ALA A 19 15.30 10.66 31.15
C ALA A 19 16.54 9.85 30.76
N ALA A 20 16.46 8.54 30.68
CA ALA A 20 17.65 7.73 30.39
C ALA A 20 17.51 6.73 29.21
N TYR A 21 16.46 6.79 28.41
CA TYR A 21 16.48 6.12 27.10
C TYR A 21 16.54 7.19 26.01
N ALA A 22 17.65 7.94 26.02
CA ALA A 22 17.85 9.07 25.14
C ALA A 22 18.00 8.60 23.69
N GLN A 23 17.18 9.13 22.82
CA GLN A 23 17.40 9.26 21.41
C GLN A 23 18.84 9.74 21.16
N GLN A 24 19.69 8.89 20.60
CA GLN A 24 21.07 9.25 20.28
C GLN A 24 21.15 9.61 18.80
N THR A 25 21.90 10.66 18.48
CA THR A 25 22.23 10.98 17.10
C THR A 25 23.64 10.47 16.83
N ASP A 26 23.81 9.60 15.84
CA ASP A 26 25.13 9.10 15.43
C ASP A 26 25.95 10.19 14.69
N ALA A 27 27.19 9.88 14.38
CA ALA A 27 28.10 10.78 13.65
C ALA A 27 27.61 11.12 12.22
N ASN A 28 26.70 10.33 11.65
CA ASN A 28 26.09 10.53 10.33
C ASN A 28 24.77 11.30 10.41
N GLY A 29 24.36 11.69 11.63
CA GLY A 29 23.11 12.39 11.88
C GLY A 29 21.88 11.49 11.88
N ARG A 30 22.01 10.16 12.04
CA ARG A 30 20.90 9.21 12.18
C ARG A 30 20.40 9.24 13.61
N LEU A 31 19.10 9.17 13.80
CA LEU A 31 18.50 8.97 15.11
C LEU A 31 18.52 7.47 15.43
N VAL A 32 19.14 7.12 16.55
CA VAL A 32 19.32 5.73 16.97
C VAL A 32 18.43 5.43 18.16
N TYR A 33 17.67 4.35 18.05
CA TYR A 33 16.85 3.77 19.11
C TYR A 33 17.38 2.38 19.42
N GLU A 34 17.96 2.19 20.60
CA GLU A 34 18.41 0.89 21.05
C GLU A 34 17.24 -0.05 21.31
N ALA A 35 17.45 -1.38 21.21
CA ALA A 35 16.39 -2.37 21.46
C ALA A 35 15.70 -2.18 22.83
N ALA A 36 16.43 -1.67 23.83
CA ALA A 36 15.90 -1.36 25.16
C ALA A 36 14.77 -0.30 25.15
N PHE A 37 14.77 0.61 24.18
CA PHE A 37 13.69 1.61 24.01
C PHE A 37 12.34 0.93 23.75
N PHE A 38 12.34 -0.20 23.04
CA PHE A 38 11.12 -0.91 22.66
C PHE A 38 10.68 -1.97 23.68
N GLN A 39 11.52 -2.32 24.65
CA GLN A 39 11.22 -3.34 25.67
C GLN A 39 9.91 -3.10 26.43
N PRO A 40 9.55 -1.85 26.85
CA PRO A 40 8.27 -1.61 27.52
C PRO A 40 7.05 -2.03 26.71
N PHE A 41 7.15 -1.99 25.38
CA PHE A 41 6.07 -2.38 24.46
C PHE A 41 6.04 -3.88 24.16
N SER A 42 7.06 -4.64 24.60
CA SER A 42 7.20 -6.08 24.38
C SER A 42 6.91 -6.52 22.95
N PRO A 43 7.57 -5.94 21.93
CA PRO A 43 7.32 -6.30 20.55
C PRO A 43 7.70 -7.77 20.29
N ALA A 44 6.90 -8.47 19.50
CA ALA A 44 7.19 -9.85 19.11
C ALA A 44 8.11 -9.90 17.88
N ASN A 45 8.03 -8.92 16.99
CA ASN A 45 8.75 -8.89 15.71
C ASN A 45 9.20 -7.46 15.34
N ALA A 46 9.95 -7.37 14.23
CA ALA A 46 10.48 -6.10 13.76
C ALA A 46 9.41 -5.13 13.26
N LEU A 47 8.27 -5.63 12.71
CA LEU A 47 7.16 -4.75 12.31
C LEU A 47 6.66 -3.96 13.51
N GLN A 48 6.37 -4.65 14.62
CA GLN A 48 5.92 -4.00 15.86
C GLN A 48 6.94 -3.03 16.45
N ILE A 49 8.23 -3.21 16.17
CA ILE A 49 9.27 -2.24 16.50
C ILE A 49 9.15 -1.01 15.60
N VAL A 50 9.05 -1.21 14.28
CA VAL A 50 8.95 -0.13 13.28
C VAL A 50 7.73 0.77 13.54
N GLU A 51 6.57 0.17 13.80
CA GLU A 51 5.33 0.88 14.13
C GLU A 51 5.44 1.76 15.40
N ARG A 52 6.45 1.50 16.23
CA ARG A 52 6.70 2.25 17.48
C ARG A 52 7.86 3.23 17.38
N VAL A 53 8.44 3.41 16.19
CA VAL A 53 9.47 4.44 15.97
C VAL A 53 8.81 5.81 15.97
N PRO A 54 9.17 6.71 16.89
CA PRO A 54 8.49 7.98 17.04
C PRO A 54 8.52 8.85 15.80
N GLY A 55 7.33 9.28 15.34
CA GLY A 55 7.16 10.16 14.19
C GLY A 55 7.48 9.51 12.85
N PHE A 56 7.61 8.19 12.79
CA PHE A 56 7.77 7.42 11.57
C PHE A 56 6.40 6.91 11.11
N THR A 57 6.13 7.05 9.82
CA THR A 57 4.97 6.43 9.16
C THR A 57 5.49 5.32 8.27
N PHE A 58 5.05 4.10 8.53
CA PHE A 58 5.41 2.93 7.73
C PHE A 58 4.80 3.04 6.33
N ASP A 59 5.61 2.80 5.31
CA ASP A 59 5.25 2.76 3.90
C ASP A 59 5.77 1.44 3.33
N GLU A 60 4.85 0.58 2.92
CA GLU A 60 5.19 -0.74 2.37
C GLU A 60 5.86 -0.67 1.00
N GLY A 61 5.70 0.45 0.29
CA GLY A 61 6.04 0.56 -1.12
C GLY A 61 4.91 0.01 -2.01
N ASP A 62 5.23 -0.22 -3.27
CA ASP A 62 4.29 -0.72 -4.27
C ASP A 62 4.92 -1.91 -5.02
N ASP A 63 4.39 -3.10 -4.79
CA ASP A 63 4.85 -4.34 -5.40
C ASP A 63 4.37 -4.49 -6.86
N GLU A 64 3.37 -3.75 -7.27
CA GLU A 64 2.88 -3.72 -8.65
C GLU A 64 3.73 -2.84 -9.58
N VAL A 65 4.49 -1.89 -9.02
CA VAL A 65 5.44 -1.06 -9.78
C VAL A 65 6.57 -1.93 -10.33
N ARG A 66 6.80 -1.90 -11.65
CA ARG A 66 7.81 -2.70 -12.33
C ARG A 66 9.23 -2.17 -12.10
N GLY A 67 10.19 -3.08 -11.92
CA GLY A 67 11.58 -2.74 -11.59
C GLY A 67 11.81 -2.43 -10.11
N PHE A 68 12.97 -1.89 -9.79
CA PHE A 68 13.34 -1.60 -8.39
C PHE A 68 13.16 -0.13 -8.00
N SER A 69 13.19 0.81 -8.92
CA SER A 69 13.38 2.23 -8.65
C SER A 69 12.25 2.91 -7.86
N GLN A 70 11.02 2.39 -7.90
CA GLN A 70 9.86 3.00 -7.23
C GLN A 70 9.12 2.03 -6.29
N ALA A 71 9.48 0.75 -6.32
CA ALA A 71 8.80 -0.29 -5.56
C ALA A 71 9.21 -0.36 -4.09
N ALA A 72 10.22 0.40 -3.64
CA ALA A 72 10.72 0.31 -2.27
C ALA A 72 9.81 1.00 -1.26
N GLY A 73 9.44 0.30 -0.19
CA GLY A 73 8.90 0.90 1.03
C GLY A 73 9.92 1.81 1.72
N ASN A 74 9.73 2.10 3.01
CA ASN A 74 10.64 3.00 3.74
C ASN A 74 11.38 2.33 4.91
N VAL A 75 11.63 1.02 4.81
CA VAL A 75 12.43 0.27 5.77
C VAL A 75 13.52 -0.52 5.06
N VAL A 76 14.71 -0.53 5.64
CA VAL A 76 15.85 -1.36 5.24
C VAL A 76 16.28 -2.25 6.40
N ILE A 77 16.95 -3.35 6.08
CA ILE A 77 17.47 -4.31 7.06
C ILE A 77 18.98 -4.38 6.87
N ASN A 78 19.75 -4.12 7.93
CA ASN A 78 21.21 -4.00 7.88
C ASN A 78 21.71 -3.05 6.78
N GLY A 79 20.96 -1.95 6.55
CA GLY A 79 21.27 -0.96 5.50
C GLY A 79 20.99 -1.44 4.08
N GLN A 80 20.36 -2.60 3.90
CA GLN A 80 20.03 -3.17 2.60
C GLN A 80 18.52 -3.24 2.38
N ARG A 81 18.11 -3.01 1.14
CA ARG A 81 16.75 -3.27 0.72
C ARG A 81 16.45 -4.76 0.79
N PRO A 82 15.28 -5.20 1.28
CA PRO A 82 14.81 -6.56 1.07
C PRO A 82 14.83 -6.92 -0.43
N SER A 83 15.38 -8.07 -0.78
CA SER A 83 15.52 -8.51 -2.17
C SER A 83 14.26 -9.11 -2.76
N SER A 84 13.23 -9.39 -1.95
CA SER A 84 11.89 -9.77 -2.39
C SER A 84 11.11 -8.55 -2.85
N LYS A 85 10.22 -8.75 -3.83
CA LYS A 85 9.28 -7.74 -4.31
C LYS A 85 7.83 -8.21 -4.17
N SER A 86 7.55 -9.50 -4.39
CA SER A 86 6.20 -10.07 -4.24
C SER A 86 5.78 -10.27 -2.78
N GLU A 87 6.71 -10.18 -1.84
CA GLU A 87 6.40 -10.17 -0.42
C GLU A 87 6.35 -8.75 0.08
N THR A 88 5.25 -8.39 0.73
CA THR A 88 5.10 -7.06 1.33
C THR A 88 6.18 -6.84 2.41
N LEU A 89 6.60 -5.60 2.57
CA LEU A 89 7.59 -5.24 3.60
C LEU A 89 7.07 -5.58 5.01
N GLU A 90 5.76 -5.46 5.24
CA GLU A 90 5.09 -5.94 6.45
C GLU A 90 5.38 -7.42 6.69
N THR A 91 5.17 -8.26 5.67
CA THR A 91 5.42 -9.71 5.75
C THR A 91 6.89 -10.00 6.07
N VAL A 92 7.83 -9.30 5.46
CA VAL A 92 9.27 -9.45 5.74
C VAL A 92 9.60 -9.09 7.19
N LEU A 93 9.06 -7.97 7.70
CA LEU A 93 9.33 -7.49 9.05
C LEU A 93 8.68 -8.36 10.14
N THR A 94 7.50 -8.92 9.89
CA THR A 94 6.84 -9.84 10.83
C THR A 94 7.62 -11.12 11.08
N ARG A 95 8.48 -11.52 10.13
CA ARG A 95 9.33 -12.72 10.25
C ARG A 95 10.58 -12.51 11.07
N ILE A 96 10.99 -11.29 11.32
CA ILE A 96 12.18 -10.96 12.10
C ILE A 96 11.78 -10.87 13.57
N PRO A 97 12.19 -11.81 14.43
CA PRO A 97 11.89 -11.74 15.85
C PRO A 97 12.47 -10.46 16.46
N ALA A 98 11.72 -9.80 17.32
CA ALA A 98 12.19 -8.59 18.00
C ALA A 98 13.49 -8.83 18.80
N SER A 99 13.70 -10.04 19.32
CA SER A 99 14.94 -10.44 20.02
C SER A 99 16.16 -10.43 19.12
N SER A 100 15.99 -10.48 17.81
CA SER A 100 17.08 -10.40 16.82
C SER A 100 17.43 -8.96 16.44
N VAL A 101 16.65 -7.96 16.87
CA VAL A 101 16.89 -6.55 16.58
C VAL A 101 17.84 -5.97 17.64
N LEU A 102 18.99 -5.44 17.19
CA LEU A 102 19.95 -4.78 18.04
C LEU A 102 19.56 -3.33 18.29
N ARG A 103 19.23 -2.60 17.24
CA ARG A 103 18.81 -1.20 17.26
C ARG A 103 18.07 -0.82 15.99
N VAL A 104 17.45 0.33 16.03
CA VAL A 104 16.77 0.96 14.90
C VAL A 104 17.42 2.31 14.61
N GLU A 105 17.71 2.59 13.35
CA GLU A 105 18.27 3.85 12.90
C GLU A 105 17.28 4.55 11.98
N LEU A 106 16.92 5.79 12.28
CA LEU A 106 16.00 6.62 11.48
C LEU A 106 16.81 7.74 10.82
N ALA A 107 16.72 7.85 9.49
CA ALA A 107 17.40 8.88 8.72
C ALA A 107 16.63 9.22 7.44
N SER A 108 17.10 10.23 6.70
CA SER A 108 16.58 10.52 5.36
C SER A 108 16.96 9.44 4.36
N GLY A 109 16.11 9.21 3.36
CA GLY A 109 16.26 8.11 2.41
C GLY A 109 17.54 8.15 1.59
N GLU A 110 18.10 9.33 1.34
CA GLU A 110 19.37 9.51 0.62
C GLU A 110 20.57 8.80 1.27
N GLN A 111 20.46 8.49 2.56
CA GLN A 111 21.53 7.75 3.27
C GLN A 111 21.49 6.23 3.01
N PHE A 112 20.43 5.73 2.36
CA PHE A 112 20.19 4.31 2.14
C PHE A 112 20.19 3.90 0.66
N GLY A 113 20.64 4.80 -0.23
CA GLY A 113 20.78 4.53 -1.66
C GLY A 113 19.66 5.09 -2.53
N SER A 114 19.78 4.90 -3.84
CA SER A 114 18.90 5.50 -4.85
C SER A 114 17.43 5.12 -4.72
N ASP A 115 17.14 3.91 -4.28
CA ASP A 115 15.77 3.40 -4.14
C ASP A 115 14.97 4.15 -3.06
N TYR A 116 15.66 4.72 -2.08
CA TYR A 116 15.08 5.45 -0.97
C TYR A 116 15.24 6.97 -1.09
N ALA A 117 16.02 7.39 -2.07
CA ALA A 117 16.26 8.81 -2.30
C ALA A 117 14.92 9.55 -2.51
N GLY A 118 14.69 10.67 -1.78
CA GLY A 118 13.44 11.44 -1.75
C GLY A 118 12.42 11.00 -0.71
N LYS A 119 12.62 9.85 -0.07
CA LYS A 119 11.81 9.53 1.10
C LYS A 119 12.29 10.37 2.28
N PRO A 120 11.40 11.13 2.94
CA PRO A 120 11.80 12.00 4.06
C PRO A 120 12.40 11.22 5.23
N GLN A 121 11.93 9.99 5.42
CA GLN A 121 12.37 9.11 6.50
C GLN A 121 12.45 7.66 6.04
N VAL A 122 13.53 6.99 6.41
CA VAL A 122 13.74 5.56 6.24
C VAL A 122 14.25 5.00 7.56
N VAL A 123 13.69 3.86 7.96
CA VAL A 123 14.11 3.09 9.13
C VAL A 123 15.06 1.99 8.69
N ASN A 124 16.20 1.87 9.36
CA ASN A 124 17.12 0.76 9.24
C ASN A 124 17.02 -0.14 10.48
N ILE A 125 16.60 -1.37 10.28
CA ILE A 125 16.61 -2.43 11.31
C ILE A 125 18.00 -3.06 11.31
N VAL A 126 18.76 -2.84 12.37
CA VAL A 126 20.08 -3.46 12.55
C VAL A 126 19.90 -4.73 13.36
N LEU A 127 20.25 -5.86 12.76
CA LEU A 127 20.11 -7.16 13.39
C LEU A 127 21.34 -7.52 14.24
N SER A 128 21.11 -8.23 15.34
CA SER A 128 22.15 -8.79 16.20
C SER A 128 23.02 -9.80 15.43
N GLY A 129 24.33 -9.75 15.64
CA GLY A 129 25.29 -10.73 15.11
C GLY A 129 25.31 -12.07 15.85
N ALA A 130 24.58 -12.22 16.95
CA ALA A 130 24.56 -13.46 17.73
C ALA A 130 24.03 -14.64 16.90
N GLY A 131 24.73 -15.77 16.95
CA GLY A 131 24.29 -17.02 16.32
C GLY A 131 23.12 -17.64 17.09
N GLY A 132 22.30 -18.45 16.42
CA GLY A 132 21.20 -19.15 17.06
C GLY A 132 20.00 -19.39 16.16
N LEU A 133 18.93 -19.90 16.79
CA LEU A 133 17.61 -20.06 16.21
C LEU A 133 16.65 -19.11 16.93
N ALA A 134 15.95 -18.28 16.17
CA ALA A 134 14.88 -17.45 16.66
C ALA A 134 13.67 -17.55 15.71
N GLY A 135 12.48 -17.32 16.21
CA GLY A 135 11.29 -17.38 15.35
C GLY A 135 10.05 -16.84 16.01
N THR A 136 8.99 -16.77 15.21
CA THR A 136 7.66 -16.34 15.63
C THR A 136 6.60 -17.30 15.07
N ALA A 137 5.53 -17.50 15.82
CA ALA A 137 4.32 -18.14 15.34
C ALA A 137 3.13 -17.32 15.82
N GLU A 138 2.15 -17.14 14.95
CA GLU A 138 0.93 -16.39 15.23
C GLU A 138 -0.28 -17.15 14.69
N ALA A 139 -1.37 -17.17 15.46
CA ALA A 139 -2.66 -17.68 15.03
C ALA A 139 -3.75 -16.71 15.44
N THR A 140 -4.64 -16.37 14.51
CA THR A 140 -5.79 -15.50 14.73
C THR A 140 -7.07 -16.20 14.31
N LEU A 141 -8.11 -16.07 15.13
CA LEU A 141 -9.46 -16.47 14.79
C LEU A 141 -10.35 -15.22 14.80
N TYR A 142 -10.95 -14.92 13.67
CA TYR A 142 -11.97 -13.89 13.56
C TYR A 142 -13.36 -14.50 13.67
N ARG A 143 -14.29 -13.76 14.22
CA ARG A 143 -15.71 -14.10 14.27
C ARG A 143 -16.53 -12.97 13.65
N GLU A 144 -17.15 -13.27 12.52
CA GLU A 144 -18.08 -12.37 11.83
C GLU A 144 -19.44 -12.29 12.55
N PHE A 145 -20.22 -11.27 12.23
CA PHE A 145 -21.60 -11.10 12.70
C PHE A 145 -22.52 -12.28 12.29
N THR A 146 -22.21 -12.98 11.21
CA THR A 146 -22.89 -14.22 10.77
C THR A 146 -22.61 -15.42 11.67
N GLY A 147 -21.65 -15.30 12.59
CA GLY A 147 -21.16 -16.40 13.43
C GLY A 147 -20.07 -17.24 12.76
N ALA A 148 -19.68 -16.94 11.51
CA ALA A 148 -18.58 -17.63 10.84
C ALA A 148 -17.25 -17.38 11.55
N ILE A 149 -16.40 -18.42 11.63
CA ILE A 149 -15.06 -18.36 12.19
C ILE A 149 -14.06 -18.42 11.02
N VAL A 150 -13.16 -17.45 10.98
CA VAL A 150 -12.14 -17.31 9.94
C VAL A 150 -10.76 -17.44 10.57
N PRO A 151 -10.01 -18.52 10.29
CA PRO A 151 -8.67 -18.73 10.84
C PRO A 151 -7.60 -18.09 9.96
N GLU A 152 -6.57 -17.53 10.60
CA GLU A 152 -5.33 -17.09 9.96
C GLU A 152 -4.14 -17.57 10.80
N GLY A 153 -2.98 -17.71 10.17
CA GLY A 153 -1.78 -18.11 10.90
C GLY A 153 -0.51 -17.88 10.11
N SER A 154 0.57 -17.61 10.83
CA SER A 154 1.90 -17.47 10.25
C SER A 154 2.94 -18.09 11.18
N ALA A 155 4.04 -18.54 10.58
CA ALA A 155 5.20 -18.98 11.34
C ALA A 155 6.48 -18.64 10.56
N SER A 156 7.53 -18.28 11.30
CA SER A 156 8.85 -18.05 10.71
C SER A 156 9.96 -18.54 11.63
N ALA A 157 11.07 -18.96 11.04
CA ALA A 157 12.30 -19.32 11.75
C ALA A 157 13.51 -18.67 11.06
N LEU A 158 14.32 -17.99 11.86
CA LEU A 158 15.57 -17.38 11.47
C LEU A 158 16.71 -18.18 12.13
N ILE A 159 17.60 -18.74 11.31
CA ILE A 159 18.73 -19.56 11.74
C ILE A 159 20.00 -18.82 11.35
N ARG A 160 20.83 -18.45 12.32
CA ARG A 160 22.12 -17.81 12.08
C ARG A 160 23.27 -18.75 12.39
N ARG A 161 24.20 -18.89 11.44
CA ARG A 161 25.36 -19.74 11.54
C ARG A 161 26.60 -19.02 10.98
N GLY A 162 27.39 -18.44 11.87
CA GLY A 162 28.49 -17.56 11.45
C GLY A 162 27.98 -16.37 10.63
N PRO A 163 28.58 -16.09 9.46
CA PRO A 163 28.15 -14.98 8.60
C PRO A 163 26.87 -15.27 7.80
N SER A 164 26.33 -16.49 7.87
CA SER A 164 25.13 -16.90 7.14
C SER A 164 23.89 -16.83 8.00
N THR A 165 22.82 -16.26 7.43
CA THR A 165 21.48 -16.23 8.01
C THR A 165 20.50 -16.88 7.04
N PHE A 166 19.72 -17.84 7.52
CA PHE A 166 18.62 -18.46 6.78
C PHE A 166 17.31 -18.04 7.41
N ASN A 167 16.32 -17.72 6.60
CA ASN A 167 14.96 -17.47 7.04
C ASN A 167 14.01 -18.37 6.25
N VAL A 168 13.10 -19.04 6.97
CA VAL A 168 12.00 -19.83 6.38
C VAL A 168 10.71 -19.31 6.96
N ALA A 169 9.70 -19.09 6.14
CA ALA A 169 8.43 -18.59 6.60
C ALA A 169 7.25 -19.20 5.82
N VAL A 170 6.13 -19.29 6.50
CA VAL A 170 4.83 -19.63 5.94
C VAL A 170 3.78 -18.66 6.47
N ASN A 171 2.88 -18.24 5.60
CA ASN A 171 1.72 -17.41 5.96
C ASN A 171 0.47 -18.03 5.33
N LEU A 172 -0.57 -18.20 6.14
CA LEU A 172 -1.86 -18.77 5.75
C LEU A 172 -2.94 -17.78 6.18
N ARG A 173 -3.66 -17.21 5.22
CA ARG A 173 -4.79 -16.31 5.47
C ARG A 173 -6.04 -16.93 4.87
N ALA A 174 -7.10 -17.05 5.64
CA ALA A 174 -8.41 -17.40 5.11
C ALA A 174 -9.14 -16.14 4.59
N ASN A 175 -8.89 -15.02 5.23
CA ASN A 175 -9.45 -13.70 4.94
C ASN A 175 -10.87 -13.79 4.35
N ALA A 176 -11.88 -13.82 5.19
CA ALA A 176 -13.26 -13.87 4.76
C ALA A 176 -14.02 -12.71 5.39
N THR A 177 -14.94 -12.14 4.62
CA THR A 177 -15.76 -11.01 5.04
C THR A 177 -17.16 -11.19 4.46
N THR A 178 -18.16 -11.08 5.33
CA THR A 178 -19.55 -10.96 4.89
C THR A 178 -20.00 -9.54 5.06
N GLU A 179 -20.64 -8.98 4.05
CA GLU A 179 -21.29 -7.68 4.10
C GLU A 179 -22.73 -7.77 3.62
N ASN A 180 -23.60 -6.97 4.19
CA ASN A 180 -24.97 -6.85 3.75
C ASN A 180 -25.37 -5.39 3.55
N GLY A 181 -26.49 -5.18 2.87
CA GLY A 181 -27.01 -3.84 2.66
C GLY A 181 -28.02 -3.77 1.54
N THR A 182 -28.26 -2.57 1.06
CA THR A 182 -29.26 -2.28 0.04
C THR A 182 -28.69 -1.42 -1.07
N ASP A 183 -29.23 -1.60 -2.30
CA ASP A 183 -29.08 -0.65 -3.39
C ASP A 183 -30.47 -0.12 -3.73
N ARG A 184 -30.62 1.18 -3.78
CA ARG A 184 -31.87 1.86 -4.14
C ARG A 184 -31.65 2.66 -5.41
N LEU A 185 -32.37 2.33 -6.47
CA LEU A 185 -32.36 3.08 -7.72
C LEU A 185 -33.59 3.99 -7.79
N THR A 186 -33.38 5.24 -8.14
CA THR A 186 -34.40 6.29 -8.17
C THR A 186 -34.37 6.98 -9.52
N ASP A 187 -35.53 7.14 -10.14
CA ASP A 187 -35.71 7.90 -11.38
C ASP A 187 -35.66 9.40 -11.11
N LEU A 188 -34.89 10.14 -11.90
CA LEU A 188 -34.80 11.60 -11.79
C LEU A 188 -35.40 12.30 -13.03
N PRO A 189 -36.01 13.52 -12.85
CA PRO A 189 -36.11 14.30 -11.61
C PRO A 189 -37.26 13.90 -10.68
N GLY A 190 -38.10 12.93 -11.04
CA GLY A 190 -39.35 12.62 -10.34
C GLY A 190 -39.19 12.00 -8.95
N GLY A 191 -38.02 11.49 -8.58
CA GLY A 191 -37.72 10.88 -7.28
C GLY A 191 -38.43 9.54 -7.02
N ALA A 192 -39.02 8.91 -8.04
CA ALA A 192 -39.70 7.63 -7.89
C ALA A 192 -38.71 6.47 -7.77
N GLU A 193 -38.89 5.64 -6.73
CA GLU A 193 -38.07 4.41 -6.61
C GLU A 193 -38.32 3.50 -7.81
N ARG A 194 -37.26 3.20 -8.55
CA ARG A 194 -37.26 2.30 -9.70
C ARG A 194 -37.12 0.85 -9.27
N GLU A 195 -36.17 0.62 -8.36
CA GLU A 195 -35.80 -0.72 -7.93
C GLU A 195 -35.10 -0.64 -6.55
N LEU A 196 -35.47 -1.56 -5.66
CA LEU A 196 -34.77 -1.81 -4.42
C LEU A 196 -34.11 -3.19 -4.48
N ARG A 197 -32.82 -3.27 -4.16
CA ARG A 197 -32.05 -4.52 -4.09
C ARG A 197 -31.58 -4.76 -2.66
N ILE A 198 -31.92 -5.89 -2.07
CA ILE A 198 -31.42 -6.33 -0.76
C ILE A 198 -30.30 -7.31 -1.02
N LYS A 199 -29.07 -6.95 -0.63
CA LYS A 199 -27.87 -7.68 -1.01
C LYS A 199 -27.13 -8.29 0.17
N MET A 200 -26.52 -9.44 -0.08
CA MET A 200 -25.54 -10.07 0.79
C MET A 200 -24.35 -10.52 -0.04
N ASN A 201 -23.17 -10.05 0.33
CA ASN A 201 -21.89 -10.40 -0.29
C ASN A 201 -21.11 -11.28 0.68
N ARG A 202 -20.70 -12.47 0.23
CA ARG A 202 -19.77 -13.35 0.95
C ARG A 202 -18.47 -13.39 0.19
N ILE A 203 -17.47 -12.72 0.73
CA ILE A 203 -16.14 -12.56 0.14
C ILE A 203 -15.19 -13.51 0.87
N LYS A 204 -14.36 -14.25 0.12
CA LYS A 204 -13.27 -15.06 0.66
C LYS A 204 -12.02 -14.81 -0.16
N GLU A 205 -10.91 -14.57 0.52
CA GLU A 205 -9.61 -14.32 -0.09
C GLU A 205 -8.53 -15.23 0.52
N PRO A 206 -8.69 -16.57 0.41
CA PRO A 206 -7.70 -17.48 0.94
C PRO A 206 -6.36 -17.28 0.22
N TYR A 207 -5.30 -17.19 1.00
CA TYR A 207 -3.95 -16.99 0.49
C TYR A 207 -2.94 -17.78 1.32
N ALA A 208 -2.04 -18.47 0.64
CA ALA A 208 -0.94 -19.18 1.25
C ALA A 208 0.39 -18.76 0.61
N THR A 209 1.38 -18.39 1.40
CA THR A 209 2.75 -18.17 0.95
C THR A 209 3.74 -18.99 1.73
N GLY A 210 4.75 -19.50 1.02
CA GLY A 210 5.96 -20.06 1.60
C GLY A 210 7.17 -19.36 1.02
N SER A 211 8.15 -19.04 1.84
CA SER A 211 9.40 -18.43 1.40
C SER A 211 10.60 -18.95 2.13
N VAL A 212 11.74 -18.90 1.44
CA VAL A 212 13.05 -19.18 1.98
C VAL A 212 14.00 -18.08 1.54
N SER A 213 14.85 -17.62 2.45
CA SER A 213 15.92 -16.68 2.10
C SER A 213 17.22 -17.07 2.79
N TRP A 214 18.33 -16.73 2.13
CA TRP A 214 19.66 -16.86 2.64
C TRP A 214 20.40 -15.54 2.47
N ALA A 215 21.06 -15.11 3.54
CA ALA A 215 21.93 -13.94 3.55
C ALA A 215 23.32 -14.35 4.04
N LEU A 216 24.34 -13.89 3.35
CA LEU A 216 25.74 -13.95 3.74
C LEU A 216 26.25 -12.53 3.92
N GLU A 217 26.65 -12.17 5.12
CA GLU A 217 27.21 -10.86 5.46
C GLU A 217 28.57 -11.06 6.13
N ASP A 218 29.66 -10.86 5.36
CA ASP A 218 31.04 -11.04 5.79
C ASP A 218 31.72 -9.70 6.17
N GLY A 219 30.95 -8.59 6.23
CA GLY A 219 31.50 -7.25 6.41
C GLY A 219 32.31 -6.77 5.19
N ASN A 220 33.00 -5.62 5.31
CA ASN A 220 33.91 -5.08 4.29
C ASN A 220 33.29 -5.00 2.87
N ASN A 221 32.03 -4.61 2.73
CA ASN A 221 31.30 -4.57 1.46
C ASN A 221 31.23 -5.94 0.75
N ARG A 222 31.15 -7.03 1.50
CA ARG A 222 30.93 -8.38 0.97
C ARG A 222 29.62 -8.93 1.50
N SER A 223 28.64 -9.06 0.62
CA SER A 223 27.36 -9.71 0.94
C SER A 223 26.83 -10.48 -0.25
N ALA A 224 25.97 -11.45 0.04
CA ALA A 224 25.18 -12.14 -0.96
C ALA A 224 23.83 -12.51 -0.33
N HIS A 225 22.75 -12.30 -1.07
CA HIS A 225 21.40 -12.64 -0.64
C HIS A 225 20.70 -13.42 -1.74
N LEU A 226 19.94 -14.44 -1.36
CA LEU A 226 19.05 -15.19 -2.24
C LEU A 226 17.70 -15.33 -1.54
N ASN A 227 16.63 -15.17 -2.29
CA ASN A 227 15.27 -15.42 -1.83
C ASN A 227 14.48 -16.16 -2.89
N ALA A 228 13.58 -17.03 -2.43
CA ALA A 228 12.60 -17.70 -3.24
C ALA A 228 11.26 -17.69 -2.50
N SER A 229 10.18 -17.40 -3.21
CA SER A 229 8.84 -17.49 -2.65
C SER A 229 7.86 -18.13 -3.64
N TYR A 230 6.85 -18.77 -3.09
CA TYR A 230 5.70 -19.28 -3.79
C TYR A 230 4.44 -18.83 -3.07
N GLY A 231 3.52 -18.20 -3.80
CA GLY A 231 2.22 -17.77 -3.33
C GLY A 231 1.10 -18.41 -4.15
N ALA A 232 0.03 -18.81 -3.49
CA ALA A 232 -1.21 -19.25 -4.12
C ALA A 232 -2.40 -18.66 -3.37
N GLY A 233 -3.36 -18.09 -4.10
CA GLY A 233 -4.54 -17.48 -3.51
C GLY A 233 -5.73 -17.47 -4.45
N ALA A 234 -6.88 -17.14 -3.88
CA ALA A 234 -8.11 -16.94 -4.61
C ALA A 234 -8.83 -15.69 -4.09
N PHE A 235 -9.64 -15.09 -4.93
CA PHE A 235 -10.73 -14.20 -4.54
C PHE A 235 -12.04 -14.86 -4.95
N ILE A 236 -12.99 -14.97 -4.04
CA ILE A 236 -14.28 -15.62 -4.27
C ILE A 236 -15.35 -14.70 -3.68
N LEU A 237 -16.13 -14.07 -4.55
CA LEU A 237 -17.34 -13.33 -4.16
C LEU A 237 -18.57 -14.15 -4.56
N ASN A 238 -19.41 -14.44 -3.56
CA ASN A 238 -20.78 -14.90 -3.78
C ASN A 238 -21.74 -13.82 -3.33
N GLN A 239 -22.38 -13.14 -4.27
CA GLN A 239 -23.40 -12.14 -4.01
C GLN A 239 -24.77 -12.70 -4.32
N THR A 240 -25.71 -12.49 -3.41
CA THR A 240 -27.15 -12.68 -3.63
C THR A 240 -27.87 -11.34 -3.54
N SER A 241 -28.84 -11.13 -4.37
CA SER A 241 -29.59 -9.88 -4.46
C SER A 241 -31.09 -10.19 -4.66
N HIS A 242 -31.88 -9.95 -3.63
CA HIS A 242 -33.35 -9.94 -3.79
C HIS A 242 -33.77 -8.57 -4.32
N VAL A 243 -34.36 -8.56 -5.50
CA VAL A 243 -34.64 -7.36 -6.28
C VAL A 243 -36.14 -7.13 -6.37
N ILE A 244 -36.56 -5.97 -5.95
CA ILE A 244 -37.97 -5.50 -5.93
C ILE A 244 -38.09 -4.34 -6.94
N PRO A 245 -38.40 -4.64 -8.23
CA PRO A 245 -38.54 -3.63 -9.25
C PRO A 245 -39.95 -3.02 -9.21
N ARG A 246 -40.07 -1.75 -9.53
CA ARG A 246 -41.36 -1.08 -9.66
C ARG A 246 -42.10 -1.57 -10.91
N GLY A 247 -43.29 -2.16 -10.73
CA GLY A 247 -44.15 -2.56 -11.83
C GLY A 247 -43.70 -3.79 -12.61
N ALA A 248 -42.77 -4.58 -12.07
CA ALA A 248 -42.36 -5.85 -12.61
C ALA A 248 -42.28 -6.90 -11.50
N PRO A 249 -42.26 -8.22 -11.81
CA PRO A 249 -42.12 -9.26 -10.81
C PRO A 249 -40.77 -9.18 -10.09
N GLU A 250 -40.76 -9.53 -8.80
CA GLU A 250 -39.55 -9.68 -8.01
C GLU A 250 -38.66 -10.79 -8.58
N ARG A 251 -37.33 -10.66 -8.37
CA ARG A 251 -36.33 -11.63 -8.83
C ARG A 251 -35.22 -11.80 -7.81
N ASP A 252 -34.54 -12.94 -7.90
CA ASP A 252 -33.37 -13.27 -7.08
C ASP A 252 -32.14 -13.36 -7.99
N ASP A 253 -31.32 -12.30 -7.99
CA ASP A 253 -30.13 -12.24 -8.83
C ASP A 253 -28.90 -12.76 -8.08
N THR A 254 -27.97 -13.37 -8.78
CA THR A 254 -26.70 -13.83 -8.22
C THR A 254 -25.53 -13.30 -9.03
N LEU A 255 -24.43 -12.97 -8.30
CA LEU A 255 -23.13 -12.70 -8.90
C LEU A 255 -22.10 -13.61 -8.24
N TYR A 256 -21.44 -14.39 -9.04
CA TYR A 256 -20.26 -15.15 -8.68
C TYR A 256 -19.05 -14.53 -9.38
N ASN A 257 -18.06 -14.08 -8.61
CA ASN A 257 -16.81 -13.57 -9.13
C ASN A 257 -15.69 -14.35 -8.45
N ASN A 258 -14.85 -14.99 -9.24
CA ASN A 258 -13.81 -15.86 -8.72
C ASN A 258 -12.54 -15.72 -9.54
N TYR A 259 -11.39 -15.54 -8.88
CA TYR A 259 -10.12 -15.78 -9.54
C TYR A 259 -9.15 -16.57 -8.66
N TYR A 260 -8.30 -17.35 -9.32
CA TYR A 260 -7.18 -18.06 -8.71
C TYR A 260 -5.87 -17.48 -9.24
N ALA A 261 -4.96 -17.17 -8.32
CA ALA A 261 -3.64 -16.66 -8.69
C ALA A 261 -2.54 -17.53 -8.08
N ARG A 262 -1.46 -17.71 -8.83
CA ARG A 262 -0.21 -18.35 -8.37
C ARG A 262 0.95 -17.47 -8.78
N THR A 263 1.86 -17.25 -7.84
CA THR A 263 3.04 -16.41 -8.04
C THR A 263 4.29 -17.17 -7.61
N ILE A 264 5.32 -17.12 -8.43
CA ILE A 264 6.67 -17.59 -8.10
C ILE A 264 7.60 -16.40 -8.23
N GLU A 265 8.45 -16.20 -7.23
CA GLU A 265 9.52 -15.21 -7.26
C GLU A 265 10.85 -15.85 -6.90
N LEU A 266 11.88 -15.44 -7.64
CA LEU A 266 13.28 -15.73 -7.34
C LEU A 266 14.03 -14.41 -7.42
N GLY A 267 14.76 -14.05 -6.34
CA GLY A 267 15.54 -12.83 -6.28
C GLY A 267 16.86 -13.04 -5.58
N GLY A 268 17.79 -12.12 -5.79
CA GLY A 268 19.04 -12.14 -5.07
C GLY A 268 19.95 -11.00 -5.46
N ASP A 269 20.95 -10.78 -4.64
CA ASP A 269 22.00 -9.79 -4.89
C ASP A 269 23.35 -10.24 -4.37
N VAL A 270 24.38 -9.66 -4.98
CA VAL A 270 25.78 -9.86 -4.59
C VAL A 270 26.48 -8.51 -4.56
N THR A 271 27.11 -8.20 -3.43
CA THR A 271 27.97 -7.02 -3.28
C THR A 271 29.43 -7.44 -3.10
N ARG A 272 30.34 -6.74 -3.78
CA ARG A 272 31.79 -6.94 -3.67
C ARG A 272 32.51 -5.60 -3.62
N PRO A 273 33.64 -5.49 -2.90
CA PRO A 273 34.47 -4.29 -2.92
C PRO A 273 35.09 -4.08 -4.31
N LEU A 274 35.01 -2.85 -4.81
CA LEU A 274 35.60 -2.43 -6.07
C LEU A 274 36.04 -0.98 -6.00
N ALA A 275 37.32 -0.68 -6.32
CA ALA A 275 37.86 0.68 -6.46
C ALA A 275 37.52 1.60 -5.29
N GLY A 276 37.69 1.16 -4.04
CA GLY A 276 37.40 1.93 -2.83
C GLY A 276 35.92 2.04 -2.46
N GLY A 277 35.05 1.48 -3.26
CA GLY A 277 33.60 1.40 -3.06
C GLY A 277 33.08 -0.03 -3.07
N GLY A 278 31.78 -0.19 -3.30
CA GLY A 278 31.09 -1.45 -3.46
C GLY A 278 30.36 -1.54 -4.79
N ILE A 279 30.56 -2.64 -5.52
CA ILE A 279 29.74 -2.97 -6.68
C ILE A 279 28.68 -3.98 -6.26
N LYS A 280 27.43 -3.72 -6.64
CA LYS A 280 26.25 -4.54 -6.34
C LYS A 280 25.55 -4.96 -7.60
N LEU A 281 25.30 -6.24 -7.76
CA LEU A 281 24.42 -6.82 -8.79
C LEU A 281 23.16 -7.34 -8.10
N VAL A 282 22.01 -6.95 -8.61
CA VAL A 282 20.68 -7.41 -8.13
C VAL A 282 19.97 -8.07 -9.30
N GLY A 283 19.28 -9.17 -9.04
CA GLY A 283 18.43 -9.86 -10.02
C GLY A 283 17.10 -10.27 -9.41
N LEU A 284 16.02 -10.22 -10.21
CA LEU A 284 14.67 -10.62 -9.83
C LEU A 284 13.98 -11.27 -11.02
N ILE A 285 13.25 -12.35 -10.76
CA ILE A 285 12.34 -12.99 -11.71
C ILE A 285 11.04 -13.26 -10.99
N THR A 286 9.92 -12.74 -11.52
CA THR A 286 8.57 -13.00 -11.04
C THR A 286 7.71 -13.57 -12.15
N ARG A 287 6.91 -14.59 -11.83
CA ARG A 287 5.93 -15.20 -12.72
C ARG A 287 4.61 -15.32 -11.99
N ARG A 288 3.53 -14.78 -12.59
CA ARG A 288 2.18 -14.86 -12.03
C ARG A 288 1.21 -15.38 -13.08
N LYS A 289 0.41 -16.36 -12.70
CA LYS A 289 -0.73 -16.84 -13.48
C LYS A 289 -2.00 -16.53 -12.72
N ARG A 290 -3.02 -16.01 -13.41
CA ARG A 290 -4.36 -15.78 -12.86
C ARG A 290 -5.41 -16.30 -13.84
N ASP A 291 -6.34 -17.09 -13.33
CA ASP A 291 -7.54 -17.56 -14.01
C ASP A 291 -8.75 -16.96 -13.28
N ARG A 292 -9.64 -16.27 -14.00
CA ARG A 292 -10.81 -15.55 -13.45
C ARG A 292 -12.08 -16.02 -14.15
N ASP A 293 -13.14 -16.26 -13.37
CA ASP A 293 -14.49 -16.59 -13.83
C ASP A 293 -15.49 -15.70 -13.09
N ASP A 294 -16.24 -14.88 -13.84
CA ASP A 294 -17.32 -14.06 -13.35
C ASP A 294 -18.63 -14.50 -13.98
N ILE A 295 -19.68 -14.69 -13.18
CA ILE A 295 -20.99 -15.12 -13.64
C ILE A 295 -22.06 -14.30 -12.93
N ALA A 296 -22.82 -13.51 -13.68
CA ALA A 296 -24.02 -12.85 -13.20
C ALA A 296 -25.25 -13.54 -13.79
N THR A 297 -26.22 -13.91 -12.95
CA THR A 297 -27.45 -14.57 -13.36
C THR A 297 -28.66 -13.84 -12.80
N LEU A 298 -29.61 -13.54 -13.65
CA LEU A 298 -30.91 -13.01 -13.30
C LEU A 298 -31.89 -14.21 -13.17
N MET A 299 -32.60 -14.30 -12.06
CA MET A 299 -33.53 -15.42 -11.80
C MET A 299 -34.86 -14.92 -11.24
N THR A 300 -35.94 -15.63 -11.58
CA THR A 300 -37.21 -15.46 -10.86
C THR A 300 -37.08 -15.93 -9.41
N THR A 301 -37.96 -15.50 -8.52
CA THR A 301 -38.03 -15.98 -7.12
C THR A 301 -38.32 -17.49 -7.01
N THR A 302 -38.78 -18.13 -8.10
CA THR A 302 -39.00 -19.58 -8.20
C THR A 302 -37.79 -20.33 -8.76
N GLY A 303 -36.66 -19.63 -9.07
CA GLY A 303 -35.41 -20.21 -9.51
C GLY A 303 -35.28 -20.45 -11.03
N THR A 304 -36.19 -19.87 -11.85
CA THR A 304 -36.07 -19.94 -13.33
C THR A 304 -35.11 -18.85 -13.80
N ALA A 305 -34.11 -19.19 -14.60
CA ALA A 305 -33.17 -18.23 -15.18
C ALA A 305 -33.88 -17.32 -16.20
N LEU A 306 -33.66 -16.00 -16.05
CA LEU A 306 -34.14 -14.96 -16.96
C LEU A 306 -33.05 -14.52 -17.95
N GLY A 307 -31.82 -14.89 -17.69
CA GLY A 307 -30.65 -14.56 -18.49
C GLY A 307 -29.41 -14.36 -17.60
N GLY A 308 -28.31 -13.99 -18.22
CA GLY A 308 -27.07 -13.75 -17.49
C GLY A 308 -25.91 -13.36 -18.39
N VAL A 309 -24.80 -13.05 -17.75
CA VAL A 309 -23.52 -12.73 -18.40
C VAL A 309 -22.42 -13.51 -17.71
N SER A 310 -21.51 -14.08 -18.48
CA SER A 310 -20.32 -14.74 -17.96
C SER A 310 -19.06 -14.20 -18.61
N GLN A 311 -18.01 -13.98 -17.84
CA GLN A 311 -16.69 -13.61 -18.30
C GLN A 311 -15.66 -14.61 -17.79
N ASN A 312 -14.83 -15.13 -18.69
CA ASN A 312 -13.64 -15.89 -18.37
C ASN A 312 -12.41 -15.07 -18.78
N GLN A 313 -11.43 -14.93 -17.90
CA GLN A 313 -10.18 -14.24 -18.19
C GLN A 313 -8.99 -15.06 -17.73
N LYS A 314 -7.97 -15.16 -18.57
CA LYS A 314 -6.71 -15.82 -18.25
C LYS A 314 -5.56 -14.86 -18.46
N ASP A 315 -4.77 -14.65 -17.41
CA ASP A 315 -3.63 -13.74 -17.43
C ASP A 315 -2.34 -14.50 -17.11
N TRP A 316 -1.30 -14.17 -17.85
CA TRP A 316 0.06 -14.59 -17.58
C TRP A 316 0.97 -13.38 -17.52
N ARG A 317 1.59 -13.12 -16.36
CA ARG A 317 2.53 -12.02 -16.17
C ARG A 317 3.93 -12.52 -15.89
N GLU A 318 4.88 -11.81 -16.46
CA GLU A 318 6.29 -12.07 -16.26
C GLU A 318 7.03 -10.75 -16.04
N GLU A 319 7.91 -10.74 -15.06
CA GLU A 319 8.87 -9.68 -14.86
C GLU A 319 10.26 -10.30 -14.67
N SER A 320 11.27 -9.71 -15.31
CA SER A 320 12.68 -10.05 -15.09
C SER A 320 13.47 -8.75 -15.05
N VAL A 321 14.21 -8.54 -13.96
CA VAL A 321 14.97 -7.29 -13.72
C VAL A 321 16.40 -7.66 -13.35
N ALA A 322 17.35 -6.89 -13.86
CA ALA A 322 18.75 -6.92 -13.44
C ALA A 322 19.26 -5.50 -13.26
N ARG A 323 19.91 -5.23 -12.13
CA ARG A 323 20.51 -3.93 -11.81
C ARG A 323 21.96 -4.10 -11.39
N LEU A 324 22.84 -3.29 -11.95
CA LEU A 324 24.21 -3.16 -11.53
C LEU A 324 24.44 -1.74 -11.01
N SER A 325 24.98 -1.59 -9.81
CA SER A 325 25.37 -0.30 -9.25
C SER A 325 26.74 -0.35 -8.61
N TRP A 326 27.44 0.79 -8.63
CA TRP A 326 28.67 1.03 -7.90
C TRP A 326 28.51 2.24 -7.01
N THR A 327 28.77 2.06 -5.72
CA THR A 327 28.63 3.10 -4.69
C THR A 327 30.00 3.35 -4.06
N HIS A 328 30.40 4.62 -3.97
CA HIS A 328 31.62 5.02 -3.28
C HIS A 328 31.31 6.05 -2.17
N PRO A 329 31.71 5.76 -0.91
CA PRO A 329 31.31 6.58 0.23
C PRO A 329 31.95 7.97 0.25
N LYS A 330 33.11 8.16 -0.40
CA LYS A 330 33.83 9.44 -0.39
C LYS A 330 34.71 9.61 -1.63
N LEU A 331 34.12 9.89 -2.80
CA LEU A 331 34.85 10.23 -4.02
C LEU A 331 34.92 11.77 -4.15
N ALA A 332 36.11 12.35 -4.04
CA ALA A 332 36.32 13.80 -4.04
C ALA A 332 35.43 14.58 -3.06
N GLY A 333 35.11 13.98 -1.90
CA GLY A 333 34.26 14.57 -0.87
C GLY A 333 32.74 14.36 -1.05
N TRP A 334 32.34 13.63 -2.11
CA TRP A 334 30.96 13.24 -2.36
C TRP A 334 30.76 11.75 -2.11
N THR A 335 29.62 11.39 -1.56
CA THR A 335 29.09 10.02 -1.68
C THR A 335 28.49 9.91 -3.07
N VAL A 336 28.91 8.93 -3.86
CA VAL A 336 28.40 8.78 -5.24
C VAL A 336 27.88 7.38 -5.48
N GLU A 337 26.87 7.29 -6.34
CA GLU A 337 26.33 6.03 -6.85
C GLU A 337 26.10 6.17 -8.35
N PHE A 338 26.55 5.17 -9.11
CA PHE A 338 26.27 5.04 -10.54
C PHE A 338 25.72 3.67 -10.82
N GLY A 339 24.76 3.58 -11.71
CA GLY A 339 24.21 2.27 -12.03
C GLY A 339 23.39 2.24 -13.31
N ALA A 340 23.04 1.00 -13.66
CA ALA A 340 22.14 0.70 -14.77
C ALA A 340 21.18 -0.42 -14.35
N GLU A 341 19.94 -0.34 -14.84
CA GLU A 341 18.89 -1.34 -14.69
C GLU A 341 18.34 -1.71 -16.06
N GLY A 342 18.08 -3.01 -16.26
CA GLY A 342 17.31 -3.53 -17.39
C GLY A 342 16.12 -4.33 -16.87
N ALA A 343 14.95 -4.11 -17.46
CA ALA A 343 13.73 -4.84 -17.11
C ALA A 343 13.01 -5.34 -18.37
N LEU A 344 12.51 -6.57 -18.29
CA LEU A 344 11.61 -7.19 -19.24
C LEU A 344 10.29 -7.49 -18.54
N ASN A 345 9.21 -6.89 -19.03
CA ASN A 345 7.86 -7.09 -18.53
C ASN A 345 6.97 -7.64 -19.63
N ARG A 346 6.09 -8.58 -19.30
CA ARG A 346 5.11 -9.16 -20.22
C ARG A 346 3.81 -9.41 -19.49
N LEU A 347 2.71 -9.06 -20.13
CA LEU A 347 1.36 -9.54 -19.81
C LEU A 347 0.78 -10.17 -21.08
N GLU A 348 0.25 -11.38 -20.93
CA GLU A 348 -0.62 -12.01 -21.91
C GLU A 348 -1.98 -12.18 -21.24
N SER A 349 -3.04 -11.69 -21.87
CA SER A 349 -4.41 -11.75 -21.35
C SER A 349 -5.37 -12.15 -22.45
N LYS A 350 -6.28 -13.04 -22.10
CA LYS A 350 -7.38 -13.45 -22.95
C LYS A 350 -8.67 -13.39 -22.17
N VAL A 351 -9.63 -12.60 -22.66
CA VAL A 351 -10.97 -12.40 -22.11
C VAL A 351 -11.99 -13.02 -23.04
N ASN A 352 -13.00 -13.67 -22.48
CA ASN A 352 -14.16 -14.18 -23.24
C ASN A 352 -15.42 -13.77 -22.48
N LEU A 353 -16.27 -12.97 -23.11
CA LEU A 353 -17.52 -12.46 -22.55
C LEU A 353 -18.70 -13.08 -23.30
N VAL A 354 -19.63 -13.67 -22.58
CA VAL A 354 -20.80 -14.37 -23.15
C VAL A 354 -22.06 -13.89 -22.45
N GLN A 355 -23.04 -13.47 -23.23
CA GLN A 355 -24.40 -13.20 -22.78
C GLN A 355 -25.26 -14.44 -22.97
N THR A 356 -26.10 -14.77 -21.99
CA THR A 356 -27.08 -15.88 -22.06
C THR A 356 -28.49 -15.27 -21.94
N ASP A 357 -29.39 -15.60 -22.86
CA ASP A 357 -30.78 -15.17 -22.78
C ASP A 357 -31.64 -16.08 -21.88
N GLY A 358 -32.90 -15.72 -21.65
CA GLY A 358 -33.83 -16.50 -20.81
C GLY A 358 -34.18 -17.90 -21.37
N ALA A 359 -33.90 -18.16 -22.63
CA ALA A 359 -34.07 -19.48 -23.26
C ALA A 359 -32.78 -20.35 -23.15
N GLY A 360 -31.69 -19.77 -22.61
CA GLY A 360 -30.39 -20.44 -22.44
C GLY A 360 -29.49 -20.34 -23.67
N ASN A 361 -29.86 -19.56 -24.71
CA ASN A 361 -29.00 -19.34 -25.87
C ASN A 361 -27.82 -18.44 -25.50
N LYS A 362 -26.63 -18.81 -25.93
CA LYS A 362 -25.38 -18.11 -25.63
C LYS A 362 -24.90 -17.31 -26.84
N THR A 363 -24.61 -16.04 -26.62
CA THR A 363 -24.06 -15.13 -27.63
C THR A 363 -22.74 -14.55 -27.11
N ALA A 364 -21.66 -14.69 -27.88
CA ALA A 364 -20.40 -14.03 -27.55
C ALA A 364 -20.56 -12.52 -27.70
N VAL A 365 -19.97 -11.77 -26.77
CA VAL A 365 -19.91 -10.29 -26.79
C VAL A 365 -18.50 -9.90 -27.19
N ASP A 366 -18.36 -9.27 -28.35
CA ASP A 366 -17.06 -8.80 -28.84
C ASP A 366 -16.61 -7.58 -28.01
N LEU A 367 -15.43 -7.67 -27.43
CA LEU A 367 -14.77 -6.57 -26.74
C LEU A 367 -13.69 -5.97 -27.67
N PRO A 368 -13.41 -4.66 -27.58
CA PRO A 368 -12.44 -4.01 -28.47
C PRO A 368 -11.03 -4.59 -28.42
N ILE A 369 -10.59 -5.09 -27.26
CA ILE A 369 -9.27 -5.70 -27.04
C ILE A 369 -9.45 -6.81 -26.00
N ASP A 370 -9.74 -8.03 -26.41
CA ASP A 370 -9.98 -9.18 -25.52
C ASP A 370 -8.85 -10.22 -25.56
N ASP A 371 -8.02 -10.22 -26.60
CA ASP A 371 -6.81 -11.04 -26.71
C ASP A 371 -5.61 -10.13 -27.00
N ALA A 372 -4.73 -9.98 -26.02
CA ALA A 372 -3.58 -9.10 -26.15
C ALA A 372 -2.34 -9.61 -25.42
N VAL A 373 -1.19 -9.31 -26.03
CA VAL A 373 0.12 -9.48 -25.42
C VAL A 373 0.81 -8.12 -25.35
N VAL A 374 1.02 -7.64 -24.13
CA VAL A 374 1.77 -6.40 -23.83
C VAL A 374 3.18 -6.77 -23.40
N LYS A 375 4.19 -6.18 -24.06
CA LYS A 375 5.61 -6.39 -23.71
C LYS A 375 6.31 -5.03 -23.58
N GLU A 376 7.15 -4.91 -22.57
CA GLU A 376 8.02 -3.76 -22.37
C GLU A 376 9.45 -4.21 -22.12
N TYR A 377 10.37 -3.62 -22.88
CA TYR A 377 11.80 -3.63 -22.60
C TYR A 377 12.16 -2.24 -22.09
N ARG A 378 12.66 -2.15 -20.86
CA ARG A 378 13.03 -0.91 -20.22
C ARG A 378 14.50 -0.95 -19.80
N GLY A 379 15.21 0.13 -20.03
CA GLY A 379 16.57 0.34 -19.54
C GLY A 379 16.66 1.69 -18.85
N GLU A 380 17.37 1.75 -17.73
CA GLU A 380 17.67 2.95 -17.00
C GLU A 380 19.16 3.05 -16.75
N VAL A 381 19.71 4.27 -16.81
CA VAL A 381 21.01 4.60 -16.26
C VAL A 381 20.86 5.74 -15.28
N PHE A 382 21.55 5.68 -14.16
CA PHE A 382 21.39 6.67 -13.11
C PHE A 382 22.73 7.06 -12.47
N ALA A 383 22.77 8.29 -11.96
CA ALA A 383 23.86 8.82 -11.19
C ALA A 383 23.31 9.64 -10.02
N ASN A 384 23.81 9.38 -8.81
CA ASN A 384 23.47 10.09 -7.60
C ASN A 384 24.75 10.59 -6.92
N ALA A 385 24.71 11.79 -6.33
CA ALA A 385 25.82 12.38 -5.61
C ALA A 385 25.31 13.16 -4.40
N GLY A 386 25.85 12.87 -3.20
CA GLY A 386 25.47 13.53 -1.96
C GLY A 386 26.68 14.11 -1.24
N ARG A 387 26.53 15.29 -0.64
CA ARG A 387 27.60 15.95 0.12
C ARG A 387 27.04 16.77 1.27
N ALA A 388 27.67 16.67 2.44
CA ALA A 388 27.49 17.63 3.52
C ALA A 388 28.20 18.95 3.12
N LEU A 389 27.42 20.02 2.94
CA LEU A 389 27.92 21.37 2.64
C LEU A 389 28.41 22.05 3.91
N THR A 390 27.70 21.84 5.02
CA THR A 390 28.05 22.29 6.37
C THR A 390 27.72 21.18 7.37
N ARG A 391 27.95 21.42 8.67
CA ARG A 391 27.54 20.47 9.73
C ARG A 391 26.03 20.21 9.81
N GLY A 392 25.23 21.17 9.31
CA GLY A 392 23.77 21.10 9.38
C GLY A 392 23.06 21.08 8.03
N ILE A 393 23.79 21.07 6.90
CA ILE A 393 23.20 21.11 5.55
C ILE A 393 23.85 20.04 4.68
N ARG A 394 23.04 19.17 4.11
CA ARG A 394 23.43 18.18 3.10
C ARG A 394 22.69 18.45 1.80
N LEU A 395 23.38 18.33 0.69
CA LEU A 395 22.82 18.38 -0.67
C LEU A 395 22.98 17.02 -1.32
N ASP A 396 21.89 16.50 -1.88
CA ASP A 396 21.84 15.28 -2.67
C ASP A 396 21.24 15.59 -4.05
N LEU A 397 21.94 15.16 -5.09
CA LEU A 397 21.57 15.35 -6.49
C LEU A 397 21.46 13.99 -7.16
N GLY A 398 20.46 13.82 -7.98
CA GLY A 398 20.24 12.59 -8.76
C GLY A 398 19.77 12.89 -10.16
N VAL A 399 20.12 12.02 -11.08
CA VAL A 399 19.59 12.02 -12.44
C VAL A 399 19.43 10.58 -12.92
N THR A 400 18.27 10.27 -13.49
CA THR A 400 18.01 9.00 -14.14
C THR A 400 17.58 9.27 -15.58
N TYR A 401 18.17 8.56 -16.52
CA TYR A 401 17.70 8.50 -17.89
C TYR A 401 17.08 7.13 -18.13
N GLU A 402 15.80 7.11 -18.49
CA GLU A 402 15.02 5.93 -18.81
C GLU A 402 14.70 5.88 -20.29
N ALA A 403 14.86 4.72 -20.90
CA ALA A 403 14.39 4.43 -22.24
C ALA A 403 13.59 3.12 -22.22
N SER A 404 12.41 3.13 -22.84
CA SER A 404 11.59 1.92 -22.95
C SER A 404 11.02 1.73 -24.33
N ARG A 405 10.74 0.46 -24.67
CA ARG A 405 10.02 0.04 -25.86
C ARG A 405 8.86 -0.82 -25.46
N LEU A 406 7.66 -0.27 -25.62
CA LEU A 406 6.39 -0.94 -25.38
C LEU A 406 5.82 -1.45 -26.70
N THR A 407 5.31 -2.68 -26.69
CA THR A 407 4.57 -3.29 -27.80
C THR A 407 3.30 -3.92 -27.30
N VAL A 408 2.20 -3.71 -28.02
CA VAL A 408 0.92 -4.39 -27.84
C VAL A 408 0.65 -5.15 -29.14
N THR A 409 0.29 -6.41 -29.02
CA THR A 409 -0.07 -7.29 -30.16
C THR A 409 -1.31 -8.11 -29.80
N GLY A 410 -2.03 -8.62 -30.79
CA GLY A 410 -3.32 -9.26 -30.67
C GLY A 410 -4.37 -8.44 -31.41
N ASP A 411 -5.52 -8.19 -30.79
CA ASP A 411 -6.62 -7.42 -31.39
C ASP A 411 -6.27 -5.95 -31.61
N ALA A 412 -5.36 -5.40 -30.79
CA ALA A 412 -4.76 -4.11 -31.02
C ALA A 412 -3.27 -4.23 -31.32
N GLN A 413 -2.76 -3.32 -32.13
CA GLN A 413 -1.34 -3.24 -32.44
C GLN A 413 -0.80 -1.85 -32.15
N ALA A 414 0.14 -1.77 -31.21
CA ALA A 414 0.85 -0.54 -30.89
C ALA A 414 2.32 -0.80 -30.64
N LYS A 415 3.16 0.15 -31.03
CA LYS A 415 4.61 0.10 -30.79
C LYS A 415 5.09 1.48 -30.45
N ARG A 416 5.74 1.62 -29.29
CA ARG A 416 6.23 2.91 -28.81
C ARG A 416 7.64 2.81 -28.26
N SER A 417 8.38 3.86 -28.47
CA SER A 417 9.65 4.11 -27.83
C SER A 417 9.50 5.36 -26.98
N LEU A 418 9.77 5.26 -25.70
CA LEU A 418 9.64 6.34 -24.72
C LEU A 418 11.01 6.62 -24.14
N GLN A 419 11.27 7.90 -23.84
CA GLN A 419 12.53 8.34 -23.25
C GLN A 419 12.22 9.44 -22.22
N PHE A 420 12.86 9.34 -21.06
CA PHE A 420 12.61 10.27 -19.96
C PHE A 420 13.91 10.61 -19.24
N LEU A 421 14.08 11.90 -18.98
CA LEU A 421 15.08 12.40 -18.04
C LEU A 421 14.38 12.76 -16.74
N LYS A 422 14.83 12.15 -15.64
CA LYS A 422 14.24 12.26 -14.28
C LYS A 422 15.28 12.87 -13.33
N PRO A 423 15.48 14.22 -13.33
CA PRO A 423 16.34 14.89 -12.37
C PRO A 423 15.68 14.95 -11.00
N LYS A 424 16.53 15.02 -9.98
CA LYS A 424 16.16 15.13 -8.57
C LYS A 424 17.18 15.96 -7.80
N ALA A 425 16.72 16.76 -6.86
CA ALA A 425 17.54 17.49 -5.90
C ALA A 425 16.88 17.45 -4.53
N THR A 426 17.64 17.16 -3.49
CA THR A 426 17.20 17.17 -2.10
C THR A 426 18.16 17.98 -1.25
N ILE A 427 17.63 18.86 -0.41
CA ILE A 427 18.36 19.58 0.63
C ILE A 427 17.84 19.08 1.98
N ASP A 428 18.72 18.52 2.79
CA ASP A 428 18.47 18.13 4.18
C ASP A 428 19.11 19.16 5.09
N TRP A 429 18.35 19.69 6.05
CA TRP A 429 18.78 20.73 6.97
C TRP A 429 18.49 20.33 8.41
N ARG A 430 19.48 20.53 9.29
CA ARG A 430 19.38 20.27 10.73
C ARG A 430 19.92 21.44 11.52
N SER A 431 19.14 21.91 12.49
CA SER A 431 19.53 22.99 13.39
C SER A 431 18.91 22.78 14.76
N GLY A 432 19.73 22.48 15.77
CA GLY A 432 19.26 22.13 17.09
C GLY A 432 18.33 20.91 17.03
N VAL A 433 17.10 21.08 17.49
CA VAL A 433 16.08 20.01 17.51
C VAL A 433 15.25 19.94 16.22
N TRP A 434 15.43 20.87 15.30
CA TRP A 434 14.69 20.92 14.05
C TRP A 434 15.39 20.15 12.96
N HIS A 435 14.63 19.37 12.23
CA HIS A 435 15.02 18.74 10.98
C HIS A 435 14.08 19.20 9.86
N GLY A 436 14.64 19.57 8.72
CA GLY A 436 13.89 19.99 7.55
C GLY A 436 14.47 19.34 6.29
N GLN A 437 13.62 18.99 5.33
CA GLN A 437 14.01 18.47 4.04
C GLN A 437 13.19 19.15 2.96
N PHE A 438 13.81 19.46 1.84
CA PHE A 438 13.12 19.90 0.64
C PHE A 438 13.59 19.06 -0.54
N THR A 439 12.64 18.45 -1.25
CA THR A 439 12.90 17.64 -2.46
C THR A 439 12.17 18.23 -3.64
N ALA A 440 12.88 18.37 -4.76
CA ALA A 440 12.32 18.69 -6.07
C ALA A 440 12.73 17.58 -7.03
N GLN A 441 11.76 16.95 -7.72
CA GLN A 441 12.04 15.84 -8.62
C GLN A 441 11.06 15.79 -9.79
N ARG A 442 11.50 15.16 -10.87
CA ARG A 442 10.62 14.79 -11.98
C ARG A 442 10.34 13.30 -11.94
N THR A 443 9.06 12.93 -11.90
CA THR A 443 8.59 11.54 -11.90
C THR A 443 7.86 11.19 -13.18
N VAL A 444 7.83 9.91 -13.49
CA VAL A 444 7.09 9.31 -14.60
C VAL A 444 6.40 8.06 -14.05
N ALA A 445 5.07 8.05 -14.09
CA ALA A 445 4.29 6.91 -13.65
C ALA A 445 4.46 5.72 -14.60
N GLN A 446 4.36 4.53 -14.09
CA GLN A 446 4.32 3.33 -14.91
C GLN A 446 2.90 3.08 -15.43
N LEU A 447 2.80 2.52 -16.64
CA LEU A 447 1.52 2.12 -17.22
C LEU A 447 1.09 0.78 -16.66
N ALA A 448 -0.13 0.68 -16.13
CA ALA A 448 -0.72 -0.61 -15.80
C ALA A 448 -1.01 -1.37 -17.11
N PHE A 449 -0.52 -2.61 -17.22
CA PHE A 449 -0.70 -3.38 -18.46
C PHE A 449 -2.15 -3.80 -18.69
N GLU A 450 -2.95 -3.86 -17.63
CA GLU A 450 -4.39 -4.10 -17.67
C GLU A 450 -5.14 -2.97 -18.38
N ASP A 451 -4.64 -1.75 -18.33
CA ASP A 451 -5.25 -0.61 -19.01
C ASP A 451 -5.26 -0.74 -20.55
N PHE A 452 -4.47 -1.68 -21.08
CA PHE A 452 -4.45 -1.98 -22.51
C PHE A 452 -5.52 -3.00 -22.94
N ILE A 453 -6.23 -3.63 -21.99
CA ILE A 453 -7.12 -4.75 -22.20
C ILE A 453 -8.54 -4.36 -21.82
N SER A 454 -9.53 -4.80 -22.61
CA SER A 454 -10.95 -4.59 -22.32
C SER A 454 -11.48 -5.69 -21.39
N GLY A 455 -12.52 -5.38 -20.62
CA GLY A 455 -13.20 -6.33 -19.76
C GLY A 455 -14.51 -5.79 -19.21
N ALA A 456 -15.33 -6.66 -18.64
CA ALA A 456 -16.57 -6.29 -17.99
C ALA A 456 -16.42 -6.31 -16.46
N ASP A 457 -17.04 -5.34 -15.81
CA ASP A 457 -17.28 -5.31 -14.36
C ASP A 457 -18.76 -5.63 -14.12
N LEU A 458 -19.05 -6.93 -13.91
CA LEU A 458 -20.41 -7.44 -13.77
C LEU A 458 -21.08 -6.98 -12.46
N GLY A 459 -20.29 -6.62 -11.44
CA GLY A 459 -20.81 -6.09 -10.17
C GLY A 459 -21.32 -4.66 -10.27
N SER A 460 -20.92 -3.94 -11.31
CA SER A 460 -21.29 -2.54 -11.56
C SER A 460 -22.00 -2.35 -12.91
N ASP A 461 -22.34 -3.44 -13.62
CA ASP A 461 -23.05 -3.43 -14.92
C ASP A 461 -22.34 -2.57 -15.98
N ARG A 462 -21.02 -2.70 -16.12
CA ARG A 462 -20.23 -1.86 -17.02
C ARG A 462 -19.17 -2.61 -17.82
N VAL A 463 -18.85 -2.06 -19.01
CA VAL A 463 -17.70 -2.48 -19.82
C VAL A 463 -16.59 -1.42 -19.71
N ASN A 464 -15.37 -1.87 -19.47
CA ASN A 464 -14.17 -1.05 -19.48
C ASN A 464 -13.43 -1.33 -20.81
N GLY A 465 -13.21 -0.30 -21.61
CA GLY A 465 -12.38 -0.39 -22.80
C GLY A 465 -10.89 -0.44 -22.44
N GLY A 466 -10.10 -1.13 -23.23
CA GLY A 466 -8.65 -1.03 -23.21
C GLY A 466 -8.16 0.13 -24.08
N ASN A 467 -6.96 0.66 -23.80
CA ASN A 467 -6.34 1.73 -24.59
C ASN A 467 -4.88 1.42 -24.92
N ALA A 468 -4.64 0.90 -26.14
CA ALA A 468 -3.29 0.67 -26.62
C ALA A 468 -2.46 1.96 -26.81
N GLU A 469 -3.09 3.14 -26.79
CA GLU A 469 -2.47 4.44 -27.00
C GLU A 469 -2.15 5.22 -25.69
N LEU A 470 -2.33 4.62 -24.52
CA LEU A 470 -2.09 5.23 -23.21
C LEU A 470 -0.63 5.66 -23.03
N LEU A 471 -0.40 6.87 -22.51
CA LEU A 471 0.93 7.42 -22.20
C LEU A 471 1.17 7.53 -20.70
N PRO A 472 2.42 7.38 -20.23
CA PRO A 472 2.73 7.57 -18.82
C PRO A 472 2.45 9.01 -18.36
N GLN A 473 1.78 9.14 -17.22
CA GLN A 473 1.63 10.38 -16.48
C GLN A 473 3.01 10.85 -16.00
N ARG A 474 3.22 12.16 -15.95
CA ARG A 474 4.49 12.79 -15.53
C ARG A 474 4.20 13.89 -14.53
N ALA A 475 5.08 14.07 -13.57
CA ALA A 475 4.96 15.18 -12.63
C ALA A 475 6.30 15.84 -12.33
N TRP A 476 6.27 17.13 -12.05
CA TRP A 476 7.24 17.80 -11.24
C TRP A 476 6.68 17.84 -9.81
N GLU A 477 7.40 17.24 -8.89
CA GLU A 477 7.01 17.11 -7.51
C GLU A 477 7.93 17.93 -6.62
N PHE A 478 7.34 18.73 -5.74
CA PHE A 478 8.01 19.53 -4.74
C PHE A 478 7.46 19.15 -3.38
N LEU A 479 8.33 18.71 -2.47
CA LEU A 479 7.95 18.31 -1.12
C LEU A 479 8.85 18.97 -0.10
N ALA A 480 8.26 19.75 0.81
CA ALA A 480 8.90 20.27 2.01
C ALA A 480 8.43 19.46 3.22
N SER A 481 9.37 18.98 4.01
CA SER A 481 9.12 18.24 5.25
C SER A 481 9.82 18.93 6.40
N VAL A 482 9.17 19.07 7.54
CA VAL A 482 9.78 19.55 8.78
C VAL A 482 9.33 18.71 9.94
N ASP A 483 10.28 18.36 10.81
CA ASP A 483 9.97 17.61 12.02
C ASP A 483 10.84 18.03 13.21
N ARG A 484 10.33 17.75 14.41
CA ARG A 484 11.05 17.94 15.67
C ARG A 484 10.54 17.01 16.76
N PRO A 485 11.40 16.68 17.75
CA PRO A 485 10.94 16.00 18.96
C PRO A 485 10.05 16.93 19.80
N VAL A 486 9.10 16.33 20.52
CA VAL A 486 8.19 16.99 21.46
C VAL A 486 7.98 16.10 22.68
N LEU A 487 7.79 16.67 23.87
CA LEU A 487 7.49 15.93 25.11
C LEU A 487 8.45 14.75 25.42
N GLY A 488 9.75 14.91 25.15
CA GLY A 488 10.77 13.89 25.38
C GLY A 488 10.96 13.00 24.16
N ASP A 489 10.30 11.83 24.10
CA ASP A 489 10.40 10.83 23.03
C ASP A 489 9.28 10.91 21.98
N GLY A 490 8.40 11.90 22.09
CA GLY A 490 7.40 12.20 21.08
C GLY A 490 7.97 12.95 19.88
N ARG A 491 7.19 13.06 18.80
CA ARG A 491 7.59 13.75 17.57
C ARG A 491 6.41 14.39 16.87
N VAL A 492 6.63 15.54 16.25
CA VAL A 492 5.72 16.17 15.30
C VAL A 492 6.40 16.30 13.96
N LYS A 493 5.68 15.98 12.88
CA LYS A 493 6.14 16.11 11.50
C LYS A 493 5.04 16.75 10.65
N LEU A 494 5.44 17.63 9.74
CA LEU A 494 4.58 18.25 8.74
C LEU A 494 5.23 18.14 7.38
N ASP A 495 4.50 17.63 6.41
CA ASP A 495 4.87 17.58 5.00
C ASP A 495 3.93 18.50 4.22
N VAL A 496 4.49 19.32 3.33
CA VAL A 496 3.74 20.17 2.39
C VAL A 496 4.27 19.90 0.99
N GLY A 497 3.40 19.47 0.09
CA GLY A 497 3.74 19.07 -1.27
C GLY A 497 2.93 19.83 -2.34
N TYR A 498 3.53 19.98 -3.51
CA TYR A 498 2.87 20.47 -4.70
C TYR A 498 3.38 19.72 -5.93
N ASN A 499 2.46 19.15 -6.71
CA ASN A 499 2.75 18.40 -7.90
C ASN A 499 2.12 19.08 -9.13
N ALA A 500 2.95 19.43 -10.11
CA ALA A 500 2.51 19.87 -11.43
C ALA A 500 2.46 18.65 -12.35
N VAL A 501 1.27 18.14 -12.58
CA VAL A 501 1.04 16.88 -13.30
C VAL A 501 0.75 17.17 -14.77
N SER A 502 1.32 16.38 -15.66
CA SER A 502 1.01 16.37 -17.09
C SER A 502 0.61 14.97 -17.54
N LEU A 503 -0.32 14.91 -18.50
CA LEU A 503 -0.92 13.67 -18.98
C LEU A 503 -1.61 12.91 -17.83
N VAL A 504 -2.40 13.61 -17.00
CA VAL A 504 -3.16 12.98 -15.90
C VAL A 504 -3.89 11.75 -16.44
N GLN A 505 -3.62 10.59 -15.84
CA GLN A 505 -4.29 9.35 -16.20
C GLN A 505 -5.65 9.28 -15.53
N ASP A 506 -6.69 9.05 -16.34
CA ASP A 506 -8.07 8.89 -15.89
C ASP A 506 -8.90 8.29 -17.03
N ARG A 507 -10.21 8.25 -16.93
CA ARG A 507 -11.08 7.74 -17.97
C ARG A 507 -11.33 8.79 -19.05
N VAL A 508 -11.26 8.34 -20.31
CA VAL A 508 -11.54 9.16 -21.50
C VAL A 508 -12.60 8.46 -22.38
N PRO A 509 -13.37 9.23 -23.17
CA PRO A 509 -14.31 8.65 -24.13
C PRO A 509 -13.57 7.91 -25.25
N THR A 510 -14.13 6.76 -25.66
CA THR A 510 -13.70 6.04 -26.86
C THR A 510 -14.69 6.21 -28.01
N PRO A 511 -14.25 6.06 -29.27
CA PRO A 511 -15.17 6.08 -30.42
C PRO A 511 -16.26 5.01 -30.36
N GLN A 512 -16.01 3.89 -29.69
CA GLN A 512 -16.96 2.78 -29.52
C GLN A 512 -18.03 3.07 -28.45
N GLY A 513 -17.96 4.18 -27.75
CA GLY A 513 -18.95 4.60 -26.76
C GLY A 513 -18.74 4.02 -25.36
N PHE A 514 -17.53 3.55 -25.03
CA PHE A 514 -17.13 3.15 -23.68
C PHE A 514 -16.19 4.21 -23.06
N ASP A 515 -15.90 4.03 -21.78
CA ASP A 515 -14.72 4.61 -21.16
C ASP A 515 -13.52 3.70 -21.30
N ALA A 516 -12.36 4.30 -21.53
CA ALA A 516 -11.07 3.61 -21.45
C ALA A 516 -10.09 4.46 -20.61
N PRO A 517 -9.04 3.85 -20.04
CA PRO A 517 -7.92 4.61 -19.49
C PRO A 517 -7.34 5.56 -20.55
N GLY A 518 -7.02 6.78 -20.16
CA GLY A 518 -6.49 7.78 -21.09
C GLY A 518 -5.78 8.92 -20.39
N ASN A 519 -5.43 9.95 -21.14
CA ASN A 519 -4.69 11.10 -20.63
C ASN A 519 -5.52 12.38 -20.77
N LEU A 520 -5.79 13.07 -19.65
CA LEU A 520 -6.64 14.25 -19.58
C LEU A 520 -5.88 15.59 -19.80
N GLY A 521 -4.57 15.56 -19.99
CA GLY A 521 -3.77 16.79 -20.08
C GLY A 521 -3.14 17.17 -18.74
N SER A 522 -3.09 18.48 -18.43
CA SER A 522 -2.41 18.97 -17.22
C SER A 522 -3.34 19.03 -16.01
N GLY A 523 -2.80 18.70 -14.85
CA GLY A 523 -3.46 18.81 -13.55
C GLY A 523 -2.49 19.29 -12.47
N THR A 524 -3.03 19.53 -11.28
CA THR A 524 -2.27 19.90 -10.09
C THR A 524 -2.71 19.08 -8.90
N GLU A 525 -1.77 18.86 -7.98
CA GLU A 525 -2.03 18.22 -6.70
C GLU A 525 -1.33 19.01 -5.59
N PHE A 526 -2.07 19.37 -4.54
CA PHE A 526 -1.57 20.02 -3.34
C PHE A 526 -1.75 19.08 -2.16
N ILE A 527 -0.70 18.90 -1.35
CA ILE A 527 -0.63 17.90 -0.29
C ILE A 527 -0.22 18.57 1.01
N VAL A 528 -0.95 18.29 2.10
CA VAL A 528 -0.50 18.58 3.48
C VAL A 528 -0.68 17.32 4.31
N ARG A 529 0.40 16.84 4.94
CA ARG A 529 0.35 15.68 5.83
C ARG A 529 0.93 16.04 7.18
N GLY A 530 0.22 15.70 8.24
CA GLY A 530 0.65 15.85 9.62
C GLY A 530 0.80 14.49 10.28
N ASN A 531 1.89 14.31 11.02
CA ASN A 531 2.08 13.17 11.92
C ASN A 531 2.47 13.71 13.31
N LEU A 532 1.75 13.28 14.33
CA LEU A 532 1.96 13.67 15.71
C LEU A 532 1.98 12.41 16.57
N ASP A 533 3.07 12.19 17.27
CA ASP A 533 3.27 11.07 18.18
C ASP A 533 3.60 11.61 19.57
N LEU A 534 2.74 11.36 20.55
CA LEU A 534 2.80 11.94 21.89
C LEU A 534 2.87 10.87 22.97
N PRO A 535 3.95 10.83 23.76
CA PRO A 535 3.97 10.10 25.03
C PRO A 535 3.10 10.86 26.04
N LEU A 536 2.10 10.19 26.60
CA LEU A 536 1.13 10.81 27.52
C LEU A 536 1.53 10.72 29.00
N GLY A 537 2.69 10.14 29.30
CA GLY A 537 3.22 10.07 30.68
C GLY A 537 3.37 11.45 31.33
N THR A 538 3.72 12.48 30.55
CA THR A 538 3.86 13.88 31.01
C THR A 538 2.52 14.52 31.40
N VAL A 539 1.40 14.00 30.92
CA VAL A 539 0.03 14.46 31.27
C VAL A 539 -0.70 13.49 32.21
N GLY A 540 0.06 12.56 32.83
CA GLY A 540 -0.45 11.66 33.89
C GLY A 540 -0.97 10.31 33.39
N VAL A 541 -0.93 10.00 32.08
CA VAL A 541 -1.31 8.69 31.53
C VAL A 541 -0.04 7.86 31.36
N THR A 542 0.39 7.21 32.44
CA THR A 542 1.60 6.37 32.45
C THR A 542 1.48 5.24 31.43
N GLY A 543 2.51 5.04 30.61
CA GLY A 543 2.53 4.04 29.54
C GLY A 543 1.60 4.36 28.36
N GLY A 544 0.95 5.53 28.38
CA GLY A 544 0.06 5.99 27.31
C GLY A 544 0.81 6.65 26.17
N ARG A 545 0.39 6.37 24.93
CA ARG A 545 0.87 6.98 23.71
C ARG A 545 -0.31 7.28 22.77
N LEU A 546 -0.29 8.46 22.17
CA LEU A 546 -1.27 8.89 21.18
C LEU A 546 -0.54 9.23 19.88
N SER A 547 -0.90 8.53 18.80
CA SER A 547 -0.40 8.81 17.45
C SER A 547 -1.55 9.31 16.58
N LEU A 548 -1.36 10.48 15.97
CA LEU A 548 -2.32 11.09 15.05
C LEU A 548 -1.67 11.26 13.69
N TYR A 549 -2.36 10.85 12.65
CA TYR A 549 -1.99 11.10 11.26
C TYR A 549 -3.16 11.78 10.55
N GLY A 550 -2.85 12.77 9.73
CA GLY A 550 -3.83 13.43 8.87
C GLY A 550 -3.21 13.75 7.51
N SER A 551 -3.96 13.53 6.45
CA SER A 551 -3.56 13.81 5.07
C SER A 551 -4.67 14.59 4.35
N TYR A 552 -4.35 15.79 3.90
CA TYR A 552 -5.18 16.61 3.03
C TYR A 552 -4.57 16.61 1.64
N VAL A 553 -5.34 16.21 0.62
CA VAL A 553 -4.89 16.13 -0.77
C VAL A 553 -5.93 16.77 -1.67
N GLU A 554 -5.61 17.92 -2.23
CA GLU A 554 -6.46 18.63 -3.19
C GLU A 554 -5.90 18.47 -4.60
N THR A 555 -6.70 17.96 -5.52
CA THR A 555 -6.31 17.74 -6.92
C THR A 555 -7.21 18.51 -7.87
N SER A 556 -6.71 18.83 -9.07
CA SER A 556 -7.50 19.54 -10.08
C SER A 556 -7.08 19.14 -11.48
N VAL A 557 -8.06 18.72 -12.30
CA VAL A 557 -7.89 18.42 -13.72
C VAL A 557 -9.11 18.88 -14.49
N ARG A 558 -8.98 19.12 -15.80
CA ARG A 558 -10.11 19.43 -16.68
C ARG A 558 -10.82 18.15 -17.11
N ASP A 559 -12.12 18.04 -16.82
CA ASP A 559 -12.95 16.92 -17.23
C ASP A 559 -13.16 16.88 -18.75
N PRO A 560 -13.05 15.72 -19.41
CA PRO A 560 -13.17 15.62 -20.86
C PRO A 560 -14.60 15.74 -21.40
N TYR A 561 -15.61 15.54 -20.54
CA TYR A 561 -17.03 15.65 -20.92
C TYR A 561 -17.61 17.02 -20.60
N THR A 562 -17.52 17.44 -19.33
CA THR A 562 -18.12 18.70 -18.87
C THR A 562 -17.25 19.92 -19.15
N LEU A 563 -15.98 19.74 -19.49
CA LEU A 563 -14.96 20.77 -19.68
C LEU A 563 -14.71 21.66 -18.45
N ARG A 564 -15.26 21.31 -17.30
CA ARG A 564 -15.05 21.96 -16.00
C ARG A 564 -13.86 21.37 -15.26
N LYS A 565 -13.33 22.09 -14.29
CA LYS A 565 -12.34 21.53 -13.36
C LYS A 565 -13.02 20.63 -12.34
N ARG A 566 -12.35 19.52 -12.00
CA ARG A 566 -12.77 18.56 -10.99
C ARG A 566 -11.54 17.93 -10.29
N PRO A 567 -11.72 17.27 -9.14
CA PRO A 567 -10.67 16.42 -8.57
C PRO A 567 -10.26 15.28 -9.52
N PHE A 568 -9.12 14.66 -9.27
CA PHE A 568 -8.77 13.38 -9.90
C PHE A 568 -9.74 12.30 -9.43
N SER A 569 -10.02 11.31 -10.27
CA SER A 569 -10.84 10.17 -9.85
C SER A 569 -10.21 9.44 -8.67
N GLY A 570 -11.02 9.03 -7.70
CA GLY A 570 -10.58 8.29 -6.53
C GLY A 570 -9.83 9.11 -5.47
N ASN A 571 -9.72 10.45 -5.63
CA ASN A 571 -9.03 11.29 -4.67
C ASN A 571 -9.95 11.69 -3.50
N SER A 572 -9.67 11.22 -2.30
CA SER A 572 -10.25 11.71 -1.06
C SER A 572 -9.54 12.98 -0.60
N LEU A 573 -10.34 14.03 -0.27
CA LEU A 573 -9.77 15.31 0.15
C LEU A 573 -9.05 15.21 1.49
N PHE A 574 -9.60 14.42 2.43
CA PHE A 574 -9.03 14.27 3.76
C PHE A 574 -9.15 12.83 4.25
N TYR A 575 -8.05 12.32 4.83
CA TYR A 575 -7.96 11.04 5.52
C TYR A 575 -7.27 11.24 6.86
N PHE A 576 -7.70 10.54 7.90
CA PHE A 576 -7.05 10.58 9.20
C PHE A 576 -7.06 9.23 9.91
N THR A 577 -6.06 9.03 10.79
CA THR A 577 -6.04 7.98 11.80
C THR A 577 -5.68 8.56 13.16
N ALA A 578 -6.25 8.00 14.22
CA ALA A 578 -5.93 8.33 15.60
C ALA A 578 -5.78 7.03 16.40
N ASN A 579 -4.57 6.76 16.84
CA ASN A 579 -4.21 5.53 17.55
C ASN A 579 -3.83 5.88 18.98
N PHE A 580 -4.56 5.32 19.94
CA PHE A 580 -4.22 5.37 21.36
C PHE A 580 -3.83 3.98 21.85
N ARG A 581 -2.72 3.90 22.56
CA ARG A 581 -2.29 2.67 23.24
C ARG A 581 -1.78 3.00 24.64
N GLN A 582 -2.13 2.14 25.62
CA GLN A 582 -1.56 2.22 26.97
C GLN A 582 -0.99 0.86 27.38
N ASP A 583 0.29 0.85 27.75
CA ASP A 583 1.00 -0.32 28.24
C ASP A 583 1.07 -0.30 29.79
N LEU A 584 0.52 -1.34 30.42
CA LEU A 584 0.38 -1.50 31.87
C LEU A 584 1.05 -2.81 32.32
N GLY A 585 2.36 -2.92 32.14
CA GLY A 585 3.13 -4.12 32.48
C GLY A 585 2.77 -5.31 31.58
N ARG A 586 2.07 -6.30 32.12
CA ARG A 586 1.64 -7.49 31.35
C ARG A 586 0.38 -7.25 30.52
N PHE A 587 -0.29 -6.14 30.70
CA PHE A 587 -1.49 -5.77 29.95
C PHE A 587 -1.20 -4.56 29.09
N ALA A 588 -1.85 -4.50 27.95
CA ALA A 588 -2.00 -3.29 27.16
C ALA A 588 -3.41 -3.21 26.60
N TRP A 589 -3.86 -2.04 26.26
CA TRP A 589 -5.11 -1.83 25.54
C TRP A 589 -4.96 -0.66 24.60
N GLY A 590 -5.82 -0.61 23.60
CA GLY A 590 -5.76 0.48 22.63
C GLY A 590 -7.06 0.65 21.87
N LEU A 591 -7.14 1.82 21.25
CA LEU A 591 -8.21 2.25 20.36
C LEU A 591 -7.57 2.76 19.08
N GLU A 592 -8.18 2.43 17.96
CA GLU A 592 -7.82 2.96 16.64
C GLU A 592 -9.08 3.54 16.00
N LEU A 593 -8.98 4.77 15.55
CA LEU A 593 -10.05 5.48 14.85
C LEU A 593 -9.52 5.91 13.50
N GLU A 594 -10.21 5.55 12.41
CA GLU A 594 -9.88 6.00 11.08
C GLU A 594 -11.08 6.53 10.32
N GLY A 595 -10.85 7.46 9.41
CA GLY A 595 -11.91 8.01 8.57
C GLY A 595 -11.37 8.82 7.40
N ASN A 596 -12.23 8.98 6.40
CA ASN A 596 -11.93 9.76 5.21
C ASN A 596 -13.17 10.52 4.71
N THR A 597 -12.93 11.59 3.96
CA THR A 597 -13.98 12.24 3.18
C THR A 597 -14.33 11.42 1.96
N SER A 598 -15.48 11.70 1.35
CA SER A 598 -15.88 11.08 0.09
C SER A 598 -14.83 11.28 -1.01
N TYR A 599 -14.82 10.36 -1.95
CA TYR A 599 -14.11 10.51 -3.22
C TYR A 599 -15.01 10.08 -4.38
N THR A 600 -14.81 10.67 -5.56
CA THR A 600 -15.64 10.44 -6.73
C THR A 600 -14.80 9.88 -7.87
N ASN A 601 -15.27 8.80 -8.50
CA ASN A 601 -14.79 8.32 -9.78
C ASN A 601 -15.66 8.90 -10.91
N TYR A 602 -15.03 9.44 -11.92
CA TYR A 602 -15.71 10.08 -13.04
C TYR A 602 -15.60 9.21 -14.28
N ARG A 603 -16.75 8.80 -14.80
CA ARG A 603 -16.85 8.01 -16.02
C ARG A 603 -17.56 8.77 -17.12
N ARG A 604 -17.78 8.15 -18.27
CA ARG A 604 -18.49 8.74 -19.40
C ARG A 604 -19.91 9.18 -19.03
N ASP A 605 -20.69 8.26 -18.53
CA ASP A 605 -22.13 8.40 -18.26
C ASP A 605 -22.48 8.24 -16.78
N GLU A 606 -21.48 8.31 -15.90
CA GLU A 606 -21.64 8.07 -14.47
C GLU A 606 -20.68 8.92 -13.64
N THR A 607 -21.16 9.42 -12.50
CA THR A 607 -20.34 9.77 -11.34
C THR A 607 -20.57 8.75 -10.25
N ASP A 608 -19.53 8.35 -9.55
CA ASP A 608 -19.53 7.24 -8.60
C ASP A 608 -18.79 7.70 -7.33
N GLU A 609 -19.54 8.13 -6.32
CA GLU A 609 -19.05 8.69 -5.07
C GLU A 609 -19.07 7.63 -3.96
N LEU A 610 -17.95 7.45 -3.27
CA LEU A 610 -17.85 6.59 -2.09
C LEU A 610 -17.56 7.42 -0.85
N VAL A 611 -18.23 7.12 0.26
CA VAL A 611 -18.01 7.75 1.56
C VAL A 611 -18.22 6.75 2.69
N GLY A 612 -17.31 6.76 3.68
CA GLY A 612 -17.57 6.18 4.98
C GLY A 612 -18.54 7.07 5.76
N LEU A 613 -19.67 6.54 6.18
CA LEU A 613 -20.70 7.31 6.88
C LEU A 613 -20.28 7.74 8.29
N MET A 614 -19.38 6.96 8.91
CA MET A 614 -18.80 7.22 10.23
C MET A 614 -17.34 6.79 10.23
N PRO A 615 -16.49 7.40 11.07
CA PRO A 615 -15.17 6.84 11.33
C PRO A 615 -15.27 5.42 11.91
N GLN A 616 -14.44 4.52 11.44
CA GLN A 616 -14.32 3.17 11.98
C GLN A 616 -13.54 3.22 13.29
N LEU A 617 -14.06 2.57 14.34
CA LEU A 617 -13.40 2.42 15.63
C LEU A 617 -13.06 0.95 15.87
N ASP A 618 -11.79 0.69 16.12
CA ASP A 618 -11.27 -0.61 16.54
C ASP A 618 -10.77 -0.52 17.98
N ALA A 619 -10.85 -1.63 18.73
CA ALA A 619 -10.34 -1.71 20.09
C ALA A 619 -9.73 -3.08 20.37
N PHE A 620 -8.74 -3.10 21.25
CA PHE A 620 -8.13 -4.36 21.70
C PHE A 620 -7.68 -4.31 23.16
N VAL A 621 -7.56 -5.50 23.75
CA VAL A 621 -6.86 -5.76 25.00
C VAL A 621 -5.82 -6.84 24.75
N GLU A 622 -4.61 -6.62 25.21
CA GLU A 622 -3.47 -7.50 25.07
C GLU A 622 -3.01 -7.99 26.44
N TYR A 623 -2.75 -9.29 26.57
CA TYR A 623 -2.18 -9.91 27.75
C TYR A 623 -0.88 -10.65 27.40
N ARG A 624 0.18 -10.36 28.13
CA ARG A 624 1.52 -10.94 28.01
C ARG A 624 1.85 -11.81 29.22
N PRO A 625 1.45 -13.08 29.26
CA PRO A 625 1.75 -13.97 30.38
C PRO A 625 3.26 -14.13 30.61
N THR A 626 4.04 -14.11 29.55
CA THR A 626 5.52 -14.11 29.55
C THR A 626 6.05 -13.19 28.45
N SER A 627 7.36 -12.97 28.38
CA SER A 627 8.01 -12.25 27.28
C SER A 627 7.92 -12.97 25.92
N LYS A 628 7.52 -14.26 25.93
CA LYS A 628 7.43 -15.10 24.71
C LYS A 628 6.00 -15.28 24.21
N TRP A 629 4.99 -15.03 25.03
CA TRP A 629 3.59 -15.23 24.69
C TRP A 629 2.80 -13.95 24.79
N THR A 630 2.00 -13.69 23.76
CA THR A 630 1.05 -12.59 23.72
C THR A 630 -0.31 -13.12 23.28
N VAL A 631 -1.36 -12.72 23.98
CA VAL A 631 -2.75 -13.00 23.62
C VAL A 631 -3.45 -11.66 23.43
N VAL A 632 -4.09 -11.45 22.29
CA VAL A 632 -4.86 -10.25 21.98
C VAL A 632 -6.32 -10.64 21.80
N LEU A 633 -7.21 -9.95 22.46
CA LEU A 633 -8.65 -9.98 22.22
C LEU A 633 -9.07 -8.61 21.71
N GLY A 634 -9.75 -8.56 20.57
CA GLY A 634 -10.14 -7.28 20.00
C GLY A 634 -11.44 -7.36 19.20
N ALA A 635 -11.88 -6.18 18.79
CA ALA A 635 -13.01 -6.02 17.91
C ALA A 635 -12.73 -4.87 16.93
N ARG A 636 -13.10 -5.08 15.68
CA ARG A 636 -13.03 -4.10 14.60
C ARG A 636 -14.42 -3.57 14.30
N ASN A 637 -14.46 -2.34 13.79
CA ASN A 637 -15.68 -1.65 13.38
C ASN A 637 -16.74 -1.56 14.51
N LEU A 638 -16.32 -1.17 15.71
CA LEU A 638 -17.21 -1.01 16.87
C LEU A 638 -18.29 0.08 16.66
N THR A 639 -18.06 1.01 15.76
CA THR A 639 -19.04 2.03 15.35
C THR A 639 -20.09 1.50 14.39
N ASP A 640 -19.96 0.23 13.94
CA ASP A 640 -20.77 -0.33 12.85
C ASP A 640 -20.77 0.59 11.62
N ALA A 641 -19.60 1.16 11.31
CA ALA A 641 -19.43 2.08 10.19
C ALA A 641 -19.79 1.36 8.88
N ALA A 642 -20.74 1.97 8.17
CA ALA A 642 -21.14 1.53 6.85
C ALA A 642 -20.51 2.41 5.78
N VAL A 643 -20.31 1.83 4.58
CA VAL A 643 -19.90 2.56 3.38
C VAL A 643 -21.13 2.83 2.52
N SER A 644 -21.30 4.10 2.17
CA SER A 644 -22.27 4.54 1.18
C SER A 644 -21.57 4.77 -0.16
N ARG A 645 -22.21 4.34 -1.24
CA ARG A 645 -21.80 4.59 -2.61
C ARG A 645 -22.97 5.19 -3.38
N GLY A 646 -22.85 6.46 -3.78
CA GLY A 646 -23.82 7.17 -4.61
C GLY A 646 -23.39 7.16 -6.07
N ARG A 647 -24.28 6.72 -6.98
CA ARG A 647 -24.00 6.73 -8.42
C ARG A 647 -25.08 7.53 -9.15
N ASP A 648 -24.64 8.54 -9.90
CA ASP A 648 -25.50 9.30 -10.79
C ASP A 648 -25.27 8.89 -12.23
N PHE A 649 -26.32 8.47 -12.94
CA PHE A 649 -26.26 8.05 -14.34
C PHE A 649 -26.83 9.12 -15.25
N TYR A 650 -26.11 9.41 -16.34
CA TYR A 650 -26.42 10.44 -17.32
C TYR A 650 -26.71 9.82 -18.70
N THR A 651 -27.61 10.42 -19.46
CA THR A 651 -27.94 9.98 -20.81
C THR A 651 -27.85 11.15 -21.78
N PRO A 652 -27.10 11.05 -22.90
CA PRO A 652 -26.27 9.90 -23.31
C PRO A 652 -24.92 9.82 -22.57
N ASP A 653 -24.50 10.88 -21.89
CA ASP A 653 -23.26 10.97 -21.10
C ASP A 653 -23.29 12.24 -20.20
N ARG A 654 -22.21 12.48 -19.44
CA ARG A 654 -22.07 13.61 -18.48
C ARG A 654 -21.99 15.00 -19.12
N ARG A 655 -22.12 15.13 -20.45
CA ARG A 655 -22.41 16.42 -21.09
C ARG A 655 -23.85 16.86 -20.84
N SER A 656 -24.74 15.93 -20.53
CA SER A 656 -26.07 16.22 -20.02
C SER A 656 -25.94 16.87 -18.63
N PRO A 657 -26.68 17.98 -18.36
CA PRO A 657 -26.53 18.71 -17.10
C PRO A 657 -27.04 17.93 -15.88
N ASP A 658 -28.07 17.10 -16.07
CA ASP A 658 -28.77 16.40 -14.99
C ASP A 658 -28.71 14.89 -15.18
N PRO A 659 -28.54 14.12 -14.10
CA PRO A 659 -28.65 12.67 -14.15
C PRO A 659 -30.11 12.22 -14.34
N VAL A 660 -30.28 11.03 -14.87
CA VAL A 660 -31.59 10.41 -15.10
C VAL A 660 -31.93 9.31 -14.10
N ILE A 661 -30.91 8.74 -13.46
CA ILE A 661 -31.05 7.73 -12.40
C ILE A 661 -30.03 8.07 -11.31
N HIS A 662 -30.45 7.94 -10.06
CA HIS A 662 -29.57 7.94 -8.90
C HIS A 662 -29.62 6.55 -8.24
N GLU A 663 -28.47 5.99 -7.89
CA GLU A 663 -28.34 4.74 -7.15
C GLU A 663 -27.62 5.01 -5.83
N ASP A 664 -28.27 4.72 -4.70
CA ASP A 664 -27.68 4.67 -3.37
C ASP A 664 -27.37 3.23 -3.00
N ARG A 665 -26.11 2.94 -2.70
CA ARG A 665 -25.67 1.65 -2.16
C ARG A 665 -25.18 1.80 -0.73
N LEU A 666 -25.68 0.98 0.16
CA LEU A 666 -25.22 0.90 1.54
C LEU A 666 -24.64 -0.48 1.81
N ARG A 667 -23.44 -0.56 2.43
CA ARG A 667 -22.80 -1.82 2.83
C ARG A 667 -22.22 -1.67 4.23
N SER A 668 -22.44 -2.70 5.06
CA SER A 668 -21.76 -2.85 6.36
C SER A 668 -21.19 -4.26 6.50
N THR A 669 -19.99 -4.35 7.03
CA THR A 669 -19.34 -5.58 7.48
C THR A 669 -19.65 -5.89 8.92
N HIS A 670 -20.31 -4.98 9.63
CA HIS A 670 -20.63 -5.02 11.05
C HIS A 670 -19.40 -5.22 11.95
N VAL A 671 -19.63 -5.45 13.22
CA VAL A 671 -18.55 -5.67 14.19
C VAL A 671 -17.91 -7.03 13.97
N LEU A 672 -16.57 -7.04 13.88
CA LEU A 672 -15.74 -8.23 13.73
C LEU A 672 -14.92 -8.46 15.00
N GLY A 673 -15.24 -9.49 15.77
CA GLY A 673 -14.44 -9.89 16.94
C GLY A 673 -13.24 -10.75 16.54
N TYR A 674 -12.13 -10.69 17.28
CA TYR A 674 -10.98 -11.56 17.03
C TYR A 674 -10.20 -11.92 18.29
N ILE A 675 -9.53 -13.07 18.23
CA ILE A 675 -8.52 -13.49 19.20
C ILE A 675 -7.24 -13.87 18.45
N THR A 676 -6.10 -13.32 18.89
CA THR A 676 -4.78 -13.63 18.35
C THR A 676 -3.89 -14.19 19.45
N VAL A 677 -3.17 -15.27 19.15
CA VAL A 677 -2.13 -15.83 20.02
C VAL A 677 -0.81 -15.75 19.26
N LYS A 678 0.19 -15.12 19.89
CA LYS A 678 1.55 -14.98 19.36
C LYS A 678 2.55 -15.68 20.27
N HIS A 679 3.52 -16.35 19.68
CA HIS A 679 4.64 -16.96 20.37
C HIS A 679 5.96 -16.60 19.71
N SER A 680 6.93 -16.13 20.49
CA SER A 680 8.30 -15.88 20.05
C SER A 680 9.24 -16.85 20.74
N PHE A 681 10.20 -17.38 20.01
CA PHE A 681 11.25 -18.28 20.53
C PHE A 681 12.62 -17.86 20.02
N GLY A 682 13.65 -18.21 20.81
CA GLY A 682 15.04 -17.83 20.55
C GLY A 682 15.66 -16.93 21.60
#